data_cd97a10242ca29650a0255602da84dfd
#
_entry.id   cd97a10242ca29650a0255602da84dfd
#
_cell.length_a   1.000
_cell.length_b   1.000
_cell.length_c   1.000
_cell.angle_alpha   90.00
_cell.angle_beta   90.00
_cell.angle_gamma   90.00
#
_symmetry.space_group_name_H-M   'P 1'
#
loop_
_entity.id
_entity.type
_entity.pdbx_description
1 polymer ?
#
loop_
_entity_poly.entity_id
_entity_poly.type
_entity_poly.pdbx_seq_one_letter_code
_entity_poly.pdbx_strand_id
1 'polypeptide(L)'
;MESAAQGRLLKPAPARSEWSKSQMGRFFERIEAEKGAHFETYRDAWQWSVDNLEDFWGEVWRETDIIAHAPYERVLASTQMPGAQWFPGALINWGEHLVRGLRSQGSKPMLIARSQTREDFSLSGDEAVDLVTRIQQGLIRAGVKQGDRVVGYLPNIPETIALFIAVTSLGAVFCSVPPEMGTRSVLDRIEQLEPSLIVALDGYSWGAKEISRVNELAAIREAIPGITAILLPYANRDAEVPAGVTAWADFTAEAGEYQVVPVPFATPLVVLFSSGTTGKPKAIVHGHGGLLVTHMRDLKLMFDIDERDRTFWFSTTGWMVWTLSVSTLMTGASMILMDGDPNWPAMDGEWSQWAMLGNNDATYFATGSAYLAASAHAGIEPGKKWDLSKVREIQCSGSPLAADVAVWVYDQVNADLHLCPASGGTDICSGFLSGASLAGVHAGEMEVPMLGVALDSWSPEGSTVPIGEPGELVCTKPLPSMPLFFWGDNDGERYKASYFDVYPGIWRHGDWLIHTERDTWIISGRSDATLNRGGVRLGTAEFYGVLDPLAGLADSMVLHFEDPAGGMGQLVLLAVAKAGADADALEKTIKTTIRTELSPRHVPDFIVWTPSVPRTATGKRLEIPLKRVVQFTREGKVIDPSVMDRGVLVHPDDVDGVIAAVIAVLP
;
A
#
# COMPACT_ATOMS: atom_id res chain seq x y z
N MET A 1 7.95 3.92 29.08
CA MET A 1 6.91 4.98 29.20
C MET A 1 6.30 5.16 27.84
N GLU A 2 5.00 5.02 27.73
CA GLU A 2 4.31 5.57 26.55
C GLU A 2 4.83 6.98 26.33
N SER A 3 5.07 7.38 25.06
CA SER A 3 5.40 8.77 24.76
C SER A 3 4.43 9.67 25.50
N ALA A 4 4.89 10.76 26.12
CA ALA A 4 4.01 11.72 26.78
C ALA A 4 2.92 12.29 25.84
N ALA A 5 3.07 12.02 24.55
CA ALA A 5 2.13 12.40 23.50
C ALA A 5 1.10 11.30 23.16
N GLN A 6 1.33 10.03 23.56
CA GLN A 6 0.43 8.90 23.20
C GLN A 6 -1.00 9.17 23.65
N GLY A 7 -1.95 9.04 22.72
CA GLY A 7 -3.37 9.28 22.97
C GLY A 7 -3.75 10.74 23.21
N ARG A 8 -2.83 11.70 23.00
CA ARG A 8 -3.16 13.13 23.08
C ARG A 8 -4.11 13.49 21.93
N LEU A 9 -5.22 14.15 22.25
CA LEU A 9 -6.13 14.68 21.24
C LEU A 9 -5.43 15.83 20.47
N LEU A 10 -5.26 15.65 19.17
CA LEU A 10 -4.66 16.63 18.26
C LEU A 10 -5.75 17.41 17.50
N LYS A 11 -6.83 16.75 17.13
CA LYS A 11 -7.98 17.37 16.47
C LYS A 11 -9.27 16.74 17.01
N PRO A 12 -10.26 17.53 17.46
CA PRO A 12 -11.54 17.00 17.89
C PRO A 12 -12.38 16.53 16.71
N ALA A 13 -13.26 15.54 16.94
CA ALA A 13 -14.28 15.18 15.98
C ALA A 13 -15.19 16.40 15.71
N PRO A 14 -15.72 16.55 14.47
CA PRO A 14 -16.66 17.63 14.19
C PRO A 14 -17.97 17.43 14.97
N ALA A 15 -18.59 18.55 15.34
CA ALA A 15 -19.93 18.51 15.95
C ALA A 15 -20.95 17.90 14.95
N ARG A 16 -21.99 17.23 15.46
CA ARG A 16 -23.02 16.60 14.60
C ARG A 16 -23.64 17.59 13.59
N SER A 17 -23.80 18.86 13.96
CA SER A 17 -24.30 19.94 13.08
C SER A 17 -23.36 20.31 11.93
N GLU A 18 -22.14 19.79 11.92
CA GLU A 18 -21.14 20.05 10.88
C GLU A 18 -20.98 18.88 9.90
N TRP A 19 -21.67 17.77 10.11
CA TRP A 19 -21.54 16.56 9.31
C TRP A 19 -21.81 16.81 7.82
N SER A 20 -22.82 17.64 7.49
CA SER A 20 -23.15 18.02 6.12
C SER A 20 -22.00 18.68 5.33
N LYS A 21 -20.92 19.09 6.01
CA LYS A 21 -19.73 19.66 5.34
C LYS A 21 -18.93 18.59 4.59
N SER A 22 -18.98 17.32 4.99
CA SER A 22 -18.30 16.20 4.35
C SER A 22 -19.23 15.34 3.50
N GLN A 23 -18.69 14.60 2.52
CA GLN A 23 -19.46 13.64 1.72
C GLN A 23 -20.02 12.52 2.61
N MET A 24 -19.20 12.00 3.55
CA MET A 24 -19.64 11.00 4.51
C MET A 24 -20.82 11.50 5.35
N GLY A 25 -20.75 12.71 5.87
CA GLY A 25 -21.83 13.27 6.69
C GLY A 25 -23.12 13.40 5.90
N ARG A 26 -23.09 13.95 4.67
CA ARG A 26 -24.27 14.02 3.78
C ARG A 26 -24.83 12.64 3.43
N PHE A 27 -23.95 11.66 3.23
CA PHE A 27 -24.34 10.27 2.99
C PHE A 27 -25.17 9.72 4.16
N PHE A 28 -24.71 9.88 5.40
CA PHE A 28 -25.44 9.38 6.57
C PHE A 28 -26.69 10.20 6.90
N GLU A 29 -26.69 11.52 6.72
CA GLU A 29 -27.92 12.34 6.83
C GLU A 29 -29.01 11.88 5.87
N ARG A 30 -28.64 11.50 4.64
CA ARG A 30 -29.56 10.93 3.68
C ARG A 30 -30.10 9.56 4.12
N ILE A 31 -29.25 8.69 4.65
CA ILE A 31 -29.67 7.38 5.19
C ILE A 31 -30.63 7.54 6.37
N GLU A 32 -30.38 8.49 7.28
CA GLU A 32 -31.30 8.82 8.37
C GLU A 32 -32.68 9.20 7.83
N ALA A 33 -32.70 10.08 6.84
CA ALA A 33 -33.95 10.56 6.25
C ALA A 33 -34.73 9.46 5.49
N GLU A 34 -34.04 8.57 4.80
CA GLU A 34 -34.67 7.56 3.94
C GLU A 34 -35.00 6.25 4.68
N LYS A 35 -34.16 5.84 5.64
CA LYS A 35 -34.28 4.54 6.31
C LYS A 35 -34.69 4.65 7.79
N GLY A 36 -34.80 5.86 8.33
CA GLY A 36 -35.17 6.07 9.74
C GLY A 36 -34.08 5.63 10.73
N ALA A 37 -32.84 5.46 10.27
CA ALA A 37 -31.70 5.27 11.14
C ALA A 37 -31.34 6.56 11.88
N HIS A 38 -30.50 6.48 12.92
CA HIS A 38 -30.02 7.65 13.65
C HIS A 38 -28.57 7.46 14.05
N PHE A 39 -27.73 8.47 13.81
CA PHE A 39 -26.28 8.43 14.04
C PHE A 39 -25.82 9.67 14.79
N GLU A 40 -25.39 9.50 16.02
CA GLU A 40 -24.78 10.58 16.83
C GLU A 40 -23.27 10.66 16.64
N THR A 41 -22.63 9.51 16.38
CA THR A 41 -21.18 9.36 16.28
C THR A 41 -20.79 8.59 15.02
N TYR A 42 -19.51 8.69 14.64
CA TYR A 42 -18.95 7.79 13.60
C TYR A 42 -19.16 6.31 13.96
N ARG A 43 -19.04 5.96 15.25
CA ARG A 43 -19.21 4.58 15.71
C ARG A 43 -20.59 4.03 15.37
N ASP A 44 -21.64 4.83 15.55
CA ASP A 44 -23.01 4.42 15.20
C ASP A 44 -23.13 4.18 13.70
N ALA A 45 -22.54 5.07 12.89
CA ALA A 45 -22.51 4.96 11.44
C ALA A 45 -21.73 3.72 10.96
N TRP A 46 -20.57 3.47 11.56
CA TRP A 46 -19.78 2.26 11.28
C TRP A 46 -20.53 0.99 11.69
N GLN A 47 -21.10 0.96 12.90
CA GLN A 47 -21.85 -0.21 13.38
C GLN A 47 -23.02 -0.53 12.43
N TRP A 48 -23.76 0.50 12.02
CA TRP A 48 -24.82 0.31 11.02
C TRP A 48 -24.28 -0.25 9.70
N SER A 49 -23.14 0.23 9.21
CA SER A 49 -22.55 -0.20 7.96
C SER A 49 -22.12 -1.68 7.96
N VAL A 50 -21.73 -2.21 9.13
CA VAL A 50 -21.36 -3.62 9.25
C VAL A 50 -22.53 -4.53 9.62
N ASP A 51 -23.56 -4.00 10.29
CA ASP A 51 -24.75 -4.78 10.63
C ASP A 51 -25.70 -4.90 9.43
N ASN A 52 -25.67 -3.93 8.52
CA ASN A 52 -26.55 -3.84 7.35
C ASN A 52 -25.74 -3.85 6.05
N LEU A 53 -24.90 -4.87 5.82
CA LEU A 53 -23.96 -4.92 4.68
C LEU A 53 -24.64 -4.73 3.31
N GLU A 54 -25.78 -5.40 3.08
CA GLU A 54 -26.50 -5.26 1.79
C GLU A 54 -26.99 -3.83 1.60
N ASP A 55 -27.58 -3.22 2.62
CA ASP A 55 -28.01 -1.82 2.57
C ASP A 55 -26.83 -0.87 2.36
N PHE A 56 -25.76 -1.02 3.18
CA PHE A 56 -24.61 -0.14 3.10
C PHE A 56 -23.93 -0.17 1.73
N TRP A 57 -23.59 -1.35 1.21
CA TRP A 57 -22.94 -1.45 -0.10
C TRP A 57 -23.85 -1.10 -1.28
N GLY A 58 -25.16 -1.31 -1.12
CA GLY A 58 -26.16 -0.82 -2.06
C GLY A 58 -26.24 0.70 -2.09
N GLU A 59 -26.14 1.36 -0.92
CA GLU A 59 -26.09 2.82 -0.83
C GLU A 59 -24.77 3.39 -1.36
N VAL A 60 -23.62 2.71 -1.13
CA VAL A 60 -22.34 3.08 -1.74
C VAL A 60 -22.45 3.01 -3.27
N TRP A 61 -23.01 1.95 -3.83
CA TRP A 61 -23.24 1.81 -5.26
C TRP A 61 -24.05 2.99 -5.82
N ARG A 62 -25.12 3.36 -5.15
CA ARG A 62 -26.00 4.48 -5.53
C ARG A 62 -25.29 5.83 -5.42
N GLU A 63 -24.65 6.10 -4.28
CA GLU A 63 -23.96 7.36 -4.00
C GLU A 63 -22.81 7.65 -4.96
N THR A 64 -22.16 6.60 -5.43
CA THR A 64 -21.01 6.72 -6.31
C THR A 64 -21.36 6.63 -7.81
N ASP A 65 -22.65 6.54 -8.11
CA ASP A 65 -23.18 6.51 -9.47
C ASP A 65 -22.46 5.48 -10.37
N ILE A 66 -22.44 4.22 -9.92
CA ILE A 66 -21.78 3.13 -10.63
C ILE A 66 -22.46 2.91 -12.00
N ILE A 67 -21.67 2.98 -13.08
CA ILE A 67 -22.14 2.67 -14.45
C ILE A 67 -22.31 1.17 -14.55
N ALA A 68 -23.54 0.72 -14.76
CA ALA A 68 -23.87 -0.69 -14.96
C ALA A 68 -24.51 -0.91 -16.33
N HIS A 69 -23.91 -1.76 -17.15
CA HIS A 69 -24.43 -2.18 -18.46
C HIS A 69 -25.51 -3.26 -18.32
N ALA A 70 -25.55 -3.97 -17.19
CA ALA A 70 -26.66 -4.77 -16.72
C ALA A 70 -26.82 -4.60 -15.20
N PRO A 71 -28.06 -4.54 -14.68
CA PRO A 71 -28.30 -4.36 -13.25
C PRO A 71 -27.91 -5.61 -12.47
N TYR A 72 -27.57 -5.44 -11.19
CA TYR A 72 -27.41 -6.56 -10.27
C TYR A 72 -28.77 -7.12 -9.82
N GLU A 73 -28.80 -8.40 -9.47
CA GLU A 73 -29.98 -9.09 -8.93
C GLU A 73 -30.19 -8.79 -7.44
N ARG A 74 -29.09 -8.74 -6.69
CA ARG A 74 -29.02 -8.37 -5.28
C ARG A 74 -27.60 -7.92 -4.91
N VAL A 75 -27.43 -7.22 -3.78
CA VAL A 75 -26.13 -6.70 -3.34
C VAL A 75 -25.21 -7.80 -2.85
N LEU A 76 -25.69 -8.69 -1.98
CA LEU A 76 -24.90 -9.77 -1.37
C LEU A 76 -25.70 -11.09 -1.41
N ALA A 77 -25.31 -11.98 -2.32
CA ALA A 77 -25.99 -13.27 -2.50
C ALA A 77 -25.42 -14.38 -1.59
N SER A 78 -24.17 -14.27 -1.16
CA SER A 78 -23.54 -15.18 -0.21
C SER A 78 -22.58 -14.42 0.70
N THR A 79 -22.68 -14.69 2.01
CA THR A 79 -21.78 -14.15 3.04
C THR A 79 -20.65 -15.10 3.40
N GLN A 80 -20.56 -16.26 2.73
CA GLN A 80 -19.54 -17.26 3.02
C GLN A 80 -18.13 -16.73 2.76
N MET A 81 -17.22 -16.95 3.71
CA MET A 81 -15.79 -16.63 3.55
C MET A 81 -14.92 -17.90 3.64
N PRO A 82 -14.08 -18.16 2.64
CA PRO A 82 -14.04 -17.52 1.31
C PRO A 82 -15.26 -17.88 0.45
N GLY A 83 -15.53 -17.03 -0.56
CA GLY A 83 -16.59 -17.31 -1.54
C GLY A 83 -17.83 -16.40 -1.45
N ALA A 84 -17.73 -15.24 -0.80
CA ALA A 84 -18.79 -14.24 -0.80
C ALA A 84 -19.13 -13.78 -2.22
N GLN A 85 -20.43 -13.58 -2.50
CA GLN A 85 -20.92 -13.21 -3.83
C GLN A 85 -21.57 -11.83 -3.78
N TRP A 86 -20.86 -10.86 -4.34
CA TRP A 86 -21.29 -9.48 -4.40
C TRP A 86 -21.86 -9.13 -5.78
N PHE A 87 -22.97 -8.39 -5.82
CA PHE A 87 -23.63 -7.82 -6.99
C PHE A 87 -23.77 -8.80 -8.18
N PRO A 88 -24.26 -10.04 -7.99
CA PRO A 88 -24.44 -10.98 -9.10
C PRO A 88 -25.36 -10.39 -10.16
N GLY A 89 -25.08 -10.68 -11.43
CA GLY A 89 -25.79 -10.15 -12.59
C GLY A 89 -25.26 -8.82 -13.11
N ALA A 90 -24.61 -8.01 -12.27
CA ALA A 90 -24.04 -6.73 -12.71
C ALA A 90 -22.97 -6.91 -13.78
N LEU A 91 -23.08 -6.11 -14.86
CA LEU A 91 -22.03 -5.93 -15.85
C LEU A 91 -21.49 -4.50 -15.73
N ILE A 92 -20.22 -4.36 -15.42
CA ILE A 92 -19.55 -3.09 -15.13
C ILE A 92 -18.18 -3.05 -15.79
N ASN A 93 -17.51 -1.88 -15.75
CA ASN A 93 -16.09 -1.79 -16.10
C ASN A 93 -15.40 -0.75 -15.23
N TRP A 94 -14.32 -1.13 -14.54
CA TRP A 94 -13.56 -0.24 -13.66
C TRP A 94 -12.90 0.90 -14.44
N GLY A 95 -12.26 0.60 -15.60
CA GLY A 95 -11.57 1.59 -16.44
C GLY A 95 -12.52 2.67 -16.99
N GLU A 96 -13.78 2.31 -17.28
CA GLU A 96 -14.80 3.25 -17.74
C GLU A 96 -15.06 4.38 -16.74
N HIS A 97 -15.02 4.09 -15.44
CA HIS A 97 -15.23 5.09 -14.40
C HIS A 97 -14.09 6.11 -14.33
N LEU A 98 -12.83 5.69 -14.59
CA LEU A 98 -11.70 6.61 -14.69
C LEU A 98 -11.82 7.51 -15.92
N VAL A 99 -12.20 6.94 -17.06
CA VAL A 99 -12.41 7.73 -18.29
C VAL A 99 -13.57 8.70 -18.12
N ARG A 100 -14.66 8.32 -17.41
CA ARG A 100 -15.74 9.23 -17.04
C ARG A 100 -15.21 10.41 -16.20
N GLY A 101 -14.40 10.12 -15.17
CA GLY A 101 -13.81 11.14 -14.33
C GLY A 101 -12.88 12.09 -15.12
N LEU A 102 -12.01 11.56 -15.98
CA LEU A 102 -11.15 12.36 -16.85
C LEU A 102 -11.97 13.26 -17.80
N ARG A 103 -12.96 12.71 -18.50
CA ARG A 103 -13.84 13.45 -19.41
C ARG A 103 -14.63 14.57 -18.71
N SER A 104 -15.03 14.36 -17.46
CA SER A 104 -15.77 15.37 -16.69
C SER A 104 -14.97 16.65 -16.47
N GLN A 105 -13.64 16.59 -16.56
CA GLN A 105 -12.73 17.70 -16.33
C GLN A 105 -12.25 18.37 -17.64
N GLY A 106 -12.41 17.71 -18.79
CA GLY A 106 -12.12 18.29 -20.11
C GLY A 106 -10.69 18.81 -20.22
N SER A 107 -10.53 20.12 -20.45
CA SER A 107 -9.23 20.79 -20.64
C SER A 107 -8.44 21.06 -19.34
N LYS A 108 -8.99 20.73 -18.15
CA LYS A 108 -8.24 20.92 -16.90
C LYS A 108 -7.08 19.91 -16.77
N PRO A 109 -5.91 20.32 -16.21
CA PRO A 109 -4.82 19.42 -15.93
C PRO A 109 -5.25 18.32 -14.93
N MET A 110 -5.18 17.05 -15.35
CA MET A 110 -5.58 15.89 -14.56
C MET A 110 -4.40 15.04 -14.12
N LEU A 111 -3.40 14.87 -14.98
CA LEU A 111 -2.16 14.15 -14.67
C LEU A 111 -1.00 15.15 -14.71
N ILE A 112 -0.47 15.52 -13.56
CA ILE A 112 0.59 16.51 -13.40
C ILE A 112 1.88 15.75 -13.14
N ALA A 113 2.70 15.55 -14.18
CA ALA A 113 3.90 14.73 -14.13
C ALA A 113 5.12 15.57 -13.74
N ARG A 114 5.85 15.09 -12.73
CA ARG A 114 7.13 15.62 -12.26
C ARG A 114 8.15 14.49 -12.34
N SER A 115 9.26 14.71 -13.04
CA SER A 115 10.22 13.63 -13.35
C SER A 115 11.67 14.12 -13.28
N GLN A 116 12.52 13.33 -12.61
CA GLN A 116 13.97 13.53 -12.68
C GLN A 116 14.56 13.00 -14.00
N THR A 117 13.79 12.25 -14.78
CA THR A 117 14.23 11.63 -16.04
C THR A 117 13.96 12.50 -17.25
N ARG A 118 12.85 13.25 -17.25
CA ARG A 118 12.43 14.09 -18.37
C ARG A 118 11.79 15.38 -17.89
N GLU A 119 11.55 16.31 -18.81
CA GLU A 119 10.87 17.57 -18.50
C GLU A 119 9.47 17.34 -17.90
N ASP A 120 9.12 18.20 -16.96
CA ASP A 120 7.80 18.25 -16.35
C ASP A 120 6.73 18.60 -17.39
N PHE A 121 5.58 17.96 -17.29
CA PHE A 121 4.42 18.28 -18.11
C PHE A 121 3.12 17.91 -17.41
N SER A 122 2.00 18.26 -18.00
CA SER A 122 0.69 17.80 -17.53
C SER A 122 -0.18 17.43 -18.71
N LEU A 123 -1.05 16.46 -18.49
CA LEU A 123 -2.14 16.11 -19.40
C LEU A 123 -3.47 16.58 -18.82
N SER A 124 -4.25 17.24 -19.66
CA SER A 124 -5.66 17.50 -19.39
C SER A 124 -6.48 16.21 -19.39
N GLY A 125 -7.74 16.28 -18.94
CA GLY A 125 -8.65 15.15 -19.03
C GLY A 125 -8.82 14.64 -20.47
N ASP A 126 -8.98 15.55 -21.43
CA ASP A 126 -9.14 15.21 -22.84
C ASP A 126 -7.86 14.56 -23.43
N GLU A 127 -6.69 15.11 -23.14
CA GLU A 127 -5.40 14.56 -23.60
C GLU A 127 -5.12 13.20 -22.96
N ALA A 128 -5.45 13.00 -21.68
CA ALA A 128 -5.32 11.72 -21.02
C ALA A 128 -6.24 10.65 -21.66
N VAL A 129 -7.47 11.02 -22.00
CA VAL A 129 -8.40 10.12 -22.72
C VAL A 129 -7.91 9.80 -24.14
N ASP A 130 -7.34 10.77 -24.86
CA ASP A 130 -6.73 10.50 -26.17
C ASP A 130 -5.57 9.49 -26.05
N LEU A 131 -4.68 9.67 -25.06
CA LEU A 131 -3.60 8.74 -24.78
C LEU A 131 -4.12 7.33 -24.45
N VAL A 132 -5.11 7.21 -23.55
CA VAL A 132 -5.78 5.93 -23.23
C VAL A 132 -6.32 5.27 -24.49
N THR A 133 -6.98 6.05 -25.35
CA THR A 133 -7.60 5.54 -26.58
C THR A 133 -6.54 5.02 -27.56
N ARG A 134 -5.45 5.76 -27.78
CA ARG A 134 -4.34 5.34 -28.66
C ARG A 134 -3.68 4.05 -28.16
N ILE A 135 -3.41 3.96 -26.85
CA ILE A 135 -2.88 2.73 -26.23
C ILE A 135 -3.85 1.58 -26.45
N GLN A 136 -5.15 1.81 -26.24
CA GLN A 136 -6.17 0.79 -26.44
C GLN A 136 -6.21 0.28 -27.88
N GLN A 137 -6.10 1.16 -28.90
CA GLN A 137 -5.99 0.74 -30.28
C GLN A 137 -4.71 -0.10 -30.53
N GLY A 138 -3.60 0.27 -29.90
CA GLY A 138 -2.36 -0.53 -29.92
C GLY A 138 -2.55 -1.94 -29.32
N LEU A 139 -3.21 -2.05 -28.18
CA LEU A 139 -3.54 -3.33 -27.55
C LEU A 139 -4.42 -4.20 -28.43
N ILE A 140 -5.45 -3.63 -29.04
CA ILE A 140 -6.36 -4.34 -29.97
C ILE A 140 -5.59 -4.87 -31.17
N ARG A 141 -4.73 -4.05 -31.81
CA ARG A 141 -3.88 -4.48 -32.93
C ARG A 141 -2.89 -5.58 -32.51
N ALA A 142 -2.37 -5.51 -31.29
CA ALA A 142 -1.51 -6.55 -30.72
C ALA A 142 -2.27 -7.84 -30.37
N GLY A 143 -3.59 -7.86 -30.51
CA GLY A 143 -4.44 -9.03 -30.29
C GLY A 143 -4.85 -9.27 -28.85
N VAL A 144 -4.69 -8.28 -27.95
CA VAL A 144 -5.10 -8.37 -26.54
C VAL A 144 -6.62 -8.49 -26.45
N LYS A 145 -7.08 -9.45 -25.66
CA LYS A 145 -8.49 -9.77 -25.44
C LYS A 145 -8.84 -9.78 -23.95
N GLN A 146 -10.13 -9.83 -23.66
CA GLN A 146 -10.62 -10.04 -22.30
C GLN A 146 -9.94 -11.24 -21.63
N GLY A 147 -9.46 -11.04 -20.40
CA GLY A 147 -8.76 -12.05 -19.61
C GLY A 147 -7.26 -12.21 -19.94
N ASP A 148 -6.73 -11.59 -20.99
CA ASP A 148 -5.30 -11.56 -21.25
C ASP A 148 -4.56 -10.76 -20.17
N ARG A 149 -3.31 -11.12 -19.89
CA ARG A 149 -2.48 -10.45 -18.90
C ARG A 149 -1.49 -9.52 -19.61
N VAL A 150 -1.53 -8.26 -19.22
CA VAL A 150 -0.66 -7.20 -19.73
C VAL A 150 0.21 -6.67 -18.60
N VAL A 151 1.51 -6.64 -18.80
CA VAL A 151 2.48 -6.16 -17.80
C VAL A 151 2.96 -4.76 -18.15
N GLY A 152 2.94 -3.85 -17.15
CA GLY A 152 3.61 -2.56 -17.22
C GLY A 152 4.88 -2.59 -16.35
N TYR A 153 6.07 -2.67 -16.97
CA TYR A 153 7.37 -2.52 -16.30
C TYR A 153 7.80 -1.05 -16.43
N LEU A 154 7.10 -0.20 -15.66
CA LEU A 154 7.05 1.25 -15.82
C LEU A 154 6.98 1.98 -14.48
N PRO A 155 7.51 3.22 -14.36
CA PRO A 155 7.38 4.04 -13.17
C PRO A 155 5.99 4.71 -13.09
N ASN A 156 5.78 5.53 -12.04
CA ASN A 156 4.54 6.27 -11.83
C ASN A 156 4.45 7.51 -12.75
N ILE A 157 4.06 7.28 -13.98
CA ILE A 157 3.97 8.28 -15.06
C ILE A 157 2.62 8.22 -15.78
N PRO A 158 2.20 9.26 -16.52
CA PRO A 158 0.93 9.28 -17.24
C PRO A 158 0.71 8.09 -18.18
N GLU A 159 1.76 7.62 -18.86
CA GLU A 159 1.69 6.47 -19.77
C GLU A 159 1.34 5.17 -19.03
N THR A 160 1.83 4.99 -17.81
CA THR A 160 1.50 3.80 -16.99
C THR A 160 0.05 3.81 -16.56
N ILE A 161 -0.46 4.98 -16.15
CA ILE A 161 -1.88 5.17 -15.80
C ILE A 161 -2.76 4.92 -17.01
N ALA A 162 -2.43 5.54 -18.15
CA ALA A 162 -3.19 5.37 -19.38
C ALA A 162 -3.18 3.91 -19.88
N LEU A 163 -2.05 3.19 -19.73
CA LEU A 163 -1.96 1.75 -20.03
C LEU A 163 -2.88 0.93 -19.12
N PHE A 164 -2.86 1.21 -17.81
CA PHE A 164 -3.73 0.51 -16.86
C PHE A 164 -5.21 0.70 -17.22
N ILE A 165 -5.62 1.94 -17.50
CA ILE A 165 -6.99 2.25 -17.92
C ILE A 165 -7.34 1.53 -19.24
N ALA A 166 -6.47 1.59 -20.24
CA ALA A 166 -6.70 0.98 -21.55
C ALA A 166 -6.87 -0.55 -21.46
N VAL A 167 -5.99 -1.22 -20.70
CA VAL A 167 -6.03 -2.68 -20.48
C VAL A 167 -7.32 -3.09 -19.80
N THR A 168 -7.67 -2.43 -18.70
CA THR A 168 -8.83 -2.80 -17.90
C THR A 168 -10.16 -2.45 -18.59
N SER A 169 -10.19 -1.42 -19.43
CA SER A 169 -11.34 -1.09 -20.26
C SER A 169 -11.68 -2.19 -21.26
N LEU A 170 -10.69 -2.96 -21.72
CA LEU A 170 -10.87 -4.14 -22.58
C LEU A 170 -11.24 -5.42 -21.80
N GLY A 171 -11.35 -5.35 -20.46
CA GLY A 171 -11.57 -6.50 -19.60
C GLY A 171 -10.35 -7.42 -19.51
N ALA A 172 -9.16 -6.94 -19.91
CA ALA A 172 -7.89 -7.61 -19.70
C ALA A 172 -7.34 -7.34 -18.30
N VAL A 173 -6.41 -8.16 -17.83
CA VAL A 173 -5.86 -8.13 -16.49
C VAL A 173 -4.54 -7.37 -16.50
N PHE A 174 -4.42 -6.34 -15.66
CA PHE A 174 -3.18 -5.57 -15.55
C PHE A 174 -2.28 -6.12 -14.45
N CYS A 175 -0.99 -6.07 -14.69
CA CYS A 175 0.04 -6.31 -13.67
C CYS A 175 1.09 -5.22 -13.77
N SER A 176 1.29 -4.47 -12.70
CA SER A 176 2.33 -3.45 -12.62
C SER A 176 3.57 -3.98 -11.92
N VAL A 177 4.72 -3.73 -12.50
CA VAL A 177 6.04 -4.03 -11.94
C VAL A 177 6.88 -2.75 -12.00
N PRO A 178 7.36 -2.25 -10.86
CA PRO A 178 8.12 -1.01 -10.85
C PRO A 178 9.54 -1.22 -11.41
N PRO A 179 10.10 -0.21 -12.09
CA PRO A 179 11.37 -0.36 -12.83
C PRO A 179 12.60 -0.51 -11.92
N GLU A 180 12.50 -0.22 -10.64
CA GLU A 180 13.56 -0.48 -9.67
C GLU A 180 13.78 -1.97 -9.40
N MET A 181 12.84 -2.84 -9.75
CA MET A 181 13.00 -4.29 -9.61
C MET A 181 13.97 -4.84 -10.65
N GLY A 182 14.96 -5.62 -10.21
CA GLY A 182 15.87 -6.35 -11.08
C GLY A 182 15.20 -7.54 -11.79
N THR A 183 15.82 -8.05 -12.84
CA THR A 183 15.31 -9.11 -13.73
C THR A 183 14.71 -10.29 -12.97
N ARG A 184 15.40 -10.81 -11.97
CA ARG A 184 14.93 -11.98 -11.21
C ARG A 184 13.61 -11.69 -10.51
N SER A 185 13.52 -10.55 -9.81
CA SER A 185 12.30 -10.13 -9.13
C SER A 185 11.12 -9.93 -10.08
N VAL A 186 11.39 -9.43 -11.28
CA VAL A 186 10.39 -9.28 -12.34
C VAL A 186 9.90 -10.64 -12.80
N LEU A 187 10.81 -11.55 -13.16
CA LEU A 187 10.49 -12.88 -13.66
C LEU A 187 9.74 -13.73 -12.62
N ASP A 188 10.16 -13.73 -11.36
CA ASP A 188 9.49 -14.46 -10.27
C ASP A 188 8.00 -14.06 -10.11
N ARG A 189 7.61 -12.88 -10.61
CA ARG A 189 6.24 -12.39 -10.63
C ARG A 189 5.52 -12.74 -11.93
N ILE A 190 6.08 -12.27 -13.05
CA ILE A 190 5.34 -12.26 -14.31
C ILE A 190 5.27 -13.64 -14.99
N GLU A 191 6.24 -14.52 -14.76
CA GLU A 191 6.16 -15.92 -15.25
C GLU A 191 4.93 -16.65 -14.72
N GLN A 192 4.51 -16.34 -13.48
CA GLN A 192 3.31 -16.92 -12.89
C GLN A 192 2.03 -16.58 -13.68
N LEU A 193 2.04 -15.44 -14.40
CA LEU A 193 0.87 -14.90 -15.09
C LEU A 193 0.78 -15.30 -16.55
N GLU A 194 1.87 -15.78 -17.15
CA GLU A 194 1.96 -16.06 -18.58
C GLU A 194 1.44 -14.87 -19.42
N PRO A 195 2.06 -13.67 -19.32
CA PRO A 195 1.54 -12.47 -19.95
C PRO A 195 1.64 -12.52 -21.46
N SER A 196 0.64 -11.98 -22.17
CA SER A 196 0.63 -11.86 -23.62
C SER A 196 1.42 -10.66 -24.13
N LEU A 197 1.50 -9.59 -23.30
CA LEU A 197 2.14 -8.33 -23.67
C LEU A 197 2.84 -7.68 -22.48
N ILE A 198 4.00 -7.07 -22.74
CA ILE A 198 4.71 -6.21 -21.80
C ILE A 198 5.02 -4.86 -22.44
N VAL A 199 4.77 -3.78 -21.70
CA VAL A 199 5.30 -2.45 -21.98
C VAL A 199 6.41 -2.17 -20.98
N ALA A 200 7.62 -1.89 -21.49
CA ALA A 200 8.78 -1.58 -20.67
C ALA A 200 9.43 -0.27 -21.13
N LEU A 201 10.20 0.36 -20.24
CA LEU A 201 11.00 1.55 -20.58
C LEU A 201 12.45 1.18 -20.89
N ASP A 202 13.16 2.10 -21.54
CA ASP A 202 14.59 1.98 -21.81
C ASP A 202 15.47 2.24 -20.58
N GLY A 203 15.02 3.11 -19.69
CA GLY A 203 15.74 3.51 -18.49
C GLY A 203 15.06 4.66 -17.75
N TYR A 204 15.59 5.04 -16.60
CA TYR A 204 15.10 6.14 -15.78
C TYR A 204 16.21 6.72 -14.90
N SER A 205 15.99 7.92 -14.34
CA SER A 205 16.87 8.54 -13.37
C SER A 205 16.38 8.37 -11.94
N TRP A 206 17.29 8.14 -11.01
CA TRP A 206 17.02 8.11 -9.58
C TRP A 206 18.07 8.95 -8.86
N GLY A 207 17.70 10.17 -8.50
CA GLY A 207 18.65 11.17 -8.06
C GLY A 207 19.71 11.46 -9.14
N ALA A 208 20.98 11.28 -8.78
CA ALA A 208 22.10 11.45 -9.71
C ALA A 208 22.42 10.20 -10.56
N LYS A 209 21.66 9.12 -10.41
CA LYS A 209 21.92 7.85 -11.09
C LYS A 209 21.04 7.72 -12.34
N GLU A 210 21.68 7.41 -13.47
CA GLU A 210 20.98 6.97 -14.68
C GLU A 210 20.97 5.43 -14.72
N ILE A 211 19.79 4.84 -14.89
CA ILE A 211 19.57 3.40 -14.81
C ILE A 211 18.95 2.90 -16.10
N SER A 212 19.66 2.05 -16.86
CA SER A 212 19.14 1.39 -18.06
C SER A 212 18.32 0.15 -17.69
N ARG A 213 17.30 -0.16 -18.52
CA ARG A 213 16.44 -1.36 -18.40
C ARG A 213 16.31 -2.17 -19.69
N VAL A 214 17.13 -1.85 -20.68
CA VAL A 214 17.12 -2.55 -21.99
C VAL A 214 17.54 -4.02 -21.84
N ASN A 215 18.53 -4.31 -21.00
CA ASN A 215 18.99 -5.68 -20.77
C ASN A 215 17.94 -6.52 -20.02
N GLU A 216 17.21 -5.90 -19.09
CA GLU A 216 16.11 -6.56 -18.38
C GLU A 216 14.98 -6.94 -19.33
N LEU A 217 14.61 -6.06 -20.25
CA LEU A 217 13.62 -6.37 -21.30
C LEU A 217 14.09 -7.53 -22.18
N ALA A 218 15.36 -7.56 -22.56
CA ALA A 218 15.92 -8.67 -23.34
C ALA A 218 15.82 -10.00 -22.59
N ALA A 219 16.20 -10.03 -21.31
CA ALA A 219 16.11 -11.21 -20.46
C ALA A 219 14.66 -11.69 -20.23
N ILE A 220 13.71 -10.76 -20.08
CA ILE A 220 12.28 -11.09 -19.97
C ILE A 220 11.77 -11.75 -21.24
N ARG A 221 12.15 -11.25 -22.42
CA ARG A 221 11.75 -11.84 -23.70
C ARG A 221 12.35 -13.23 -23.94
N GLU A 222 13.56 -13.47 -23.44
CA GLU A 222 14.19 -14.78 -23.48
C GLU A 222 13.46 -15.79 -22.57
N ALA A 223 13.09 -15.36 -21.36
CA ALA A 223 12.43 -16.20 -20.36
C ALA A 223 10.96 -16.49 -20.71
N ILE A 224 10.29 -15.58 -21.43
CA ILE A 224 8.87 -15.73 -21.83
C ILE A 224 8.76 -15.68 -23.36
N PRO A 225 9.02 -16.81 -24.05
CA PRO A 225 8.96 -16.86 -25.51
C PRO A 225 7.58 -16.50 -26.03
N GLY A 226 7.54 -15.61 -27.04
CA GLY A 226 6.29 -15.19 -27.69
C GLY A 226 5.58 -14.00 -27.03
N ILE A 227 6.11 -13.46 -25.92
CA ILE A 227 5.57 -12.22 -25.35
C ILE A 227 5.73 -11.06 -26.35
N THR A 228 4.64 -10.32 -26.58
CA THR A 228 4.71 -9.08 -27.35
C THR A 228 5.32 -7.99 -26.47
N ALA A 229 6.45 -7.42 -26.92
CA ALA A 229 7.17 -6.40 -26.16
C ALA A 229 7.07 -5.03 -26.84
N ILE A 230 6.76 -4.01 -26.05
CA ILE A 230 6.68 -2.60 -26.44
C ILE A 230 7.74 -1.84 -25.66
N LEU A 231 8.56 -1.02 -26.32
CA LEU A 231 9.54 -0.16 -25.67
C LEU A 231 9.08 1.30 -25.68
N LEU A 232 8.93 1.85 -24.47
CA LEU A 232 8.73 3.28 -24.22
C LEU A 232 10.11 3.95 -24.06
N PRO A 233 10.55 4.83 -25.00
CA PRO A 233 11.79 5.59 -24.88
C PRO A 233 11.60 6.71 -23.85
N TYR A 234 11.96 6.44 -22.61
CA TYR A 234 11.71 7.31 -21.48
C TYR A 234 12.95 8.13 -21.06
N ALA A 235 14.07 7.45 -20.79
CA ALA A 235 15.32 8.11 -20.44
C ALA A 235 16.03 8.69 -21.68
N ASN A 236 15.95 8.00 -22.82
CA ASN A 236 16.52 8.47 -24.07
C ASN A 236 15.49 8.42 -25.19
N ARG A 237 15.03 9.58 -25.65
CA ARG A 237 14.02 9.70 -26.72
C ARG A 237 14.45 9.04 -28.03
N ASP A 238 15.77 8.95 -28.25
CA ASP A 238 16.37 8.34 -29.43
C ASP A 238 16.86 6.90 -29.18
N ALA A 239 16.35 6.25 -28.10
CA ALA A 239 16.73 4.87 -27.77
C ALA A 239 16.47 3.93 -28.95
N GLU A 240 17.47 3.14 -29.29
CA GLU A 240 17.33 2.12 -30.33
C GLU A 240 16.35 1.04 -29.89
N VAL A 241 15.35 0.77 -30.74
CA VAL A 241 14.35 -0.27 -30.46
C VAL A 241 14.94 -1.62 -30.87
N PRO A 242 15.10 -2.58 -29.94
CA PRO A 242 15.65 -3.88 -30.23
C PRO A 242 14.83 -4.66 -31.28
N ALA A 243 15.48 -5.51 -32.06
CA ALA A 243 14.80 -6.34 -33.06
C ALA A 243 13.67 -7.18 -32.44
N GLY A 244 12.49 -7.14 -33.05
CA GLY A 244 11.29 -7.84 -32.57
C GLY A 244 10.62 -7.20 -31.34
N VAL A 245 10.96 -5.96 -31.04
CA VAL A 245 10.24 -5.09 -30.09
C VAL A 245 9.50 -4.02 -30.88
N THR A 246 8.30 -3.65 -30.49
CA THR A 246 7.53 -2.58 -31.11
C THR A 246 7.87 -1.24 -30.44
N ALA A 247 8.12 -0.21 -31.21
CA ALA A 247 8.31 1.14 -30.68
C ALA A 247 7.00 1.68 -30.11
N TRP A 248 7.07 2.42 -29.00
CA TRP A 248 5.91 3.08 -28.40
C TRP A 248 5.16 3.99 -29.39
N ALA A 249 5.90 4.72 -30.22
CA ALA A 249 5.34 5.62 -31.22
C ALA A 249 4.47 4.85 -32.24
N ASP A 250 4.92 3.68 -32.70
CA ASP A 250 4.16 2.83 -33.62
C ASP A 250 2.97 2.18 -32.92
N PHE A 251 3.15 1.76 -31.66
CA PHE A 251 2.11 1.18 -30.86
C PHE A 251 0.94 2.15 -30.61
N THR A 252 1.21 3.44 -30.41
CA THR A 252 0.23 4.49 -30.14
C THR A 252 -0.10 5.38 -31.35
N ALA A 253 0.37 5.02 -32.56
CA ALA A 253 0.24 5.86 -33.76
C ALA A 253 -1.22 6.14 -34.16
N GLU A 254 -2.10 5.16 -33.98
CA GLU A 254 -3.47 5.25 -34.47
C GLU A 254 -4.38 5.86 -33.42
N ALA A 255 -5.13 6.88 -33.81
CA ALA A 255 -6.29 7.35 -33.09
C ALA A 255 -7.49 6.40 -33.33
N GLY A 256 -8.46 6.41 -32.44
CA GLY A 256 -9.67 5.60 -32.57
C GLY A 256 -10.76 6.06 -31.62
N GLU A 257 -11.78 5.24 -31.45
CA GLU A 257 -12.80 5.43 -30.45
C GLU A 257 -12.49 4.60 -29.21
N TYR A 258 -12.70 5.19 -28.04
CA TYR A 258 -12.57 4.48 -26.76
C TYR A 258 -13.64 3.39 -26.67
N GLN A 259 -13.22 2.18 -26.35
CA GLN A 259 -14.06 1.00 -26.23
C GLN A 259 -14.16 0.55 -24.79
N VAL A 260 -15.32 0.04 -24.40
CA VAL A 260 -15.59 -0.56 -23.10
C VAL A 260 -16.09 -1.99 -23.32
N VAL A 261 -15.48 -2.92 -22.60
CA VAL A 261 -15.97 -4.30 -22.51
C VAL A 261 -16.64 -4.47 -21.14
N PRO A 262 -17.97 -4.50 -21.07
CA PRO A 262 -18.66 -4.78 -19.82
C PRO A 262 -18.36 -6.19 -19.34
N VAL A 263 -18.01 -6.32 -18.05
CA VAL A 263 -17.62 -7.60 -17.46
C VAL A 263 -18.40 -7.88 -16.18
N PRO A 264 -18.62 -9.14 -15.80
CA PRO A 264 -19.18 -9.51 -14.50
C PRO A 264 -18.38 -8.90 -13.33
N PHE A 265 -19.07 -8.62 -12.22
CA PHE A 265 -18.50 -8.00 -11.02
C PHE A 265 -17.20 -8.67 -10.54
N ALA A 266 -17.14 -9.98 -10.52
CA ALA A 266 -16.00 -10.78 -10.07
C ALA A 266 -14.97 -11.09 -11.17
N THR A 267 -14.95 -10.33 -12.29
CA THR A 267 -13.91 -10.50 -13.32
C THR A 267 -12.57 -9.96 -12.83
N PRO A 268 -11.44 -10.69 -13.00
CA PRO A 268 -10.12 -10.20 -12.66
C PRO A 268 -9.78 -8.85 -13.32
N LEU A 269 -9.29 -7.90 -12.52
CA LEU A 269 -8.86 -6.57 -12.94
C LEU A 269 -7.34 -6.44 -12.89
N VAL A 270 -6.75 -6.76 -11.76
CA VAL A 270 -5.35 -6.54 -11.46
C VAL A 270 -4.77 -7.68 -10.64
N VAL A 271 -3.49 -8.00 -10.89
CA VAL A 271 -2.72 -8.90 -10.04
C VAL A 271 -1.70 -8.09 -9.28
N LEU A 272 -1.79 -8.13 -7.96
CA LEU A 272 -0.85 -7.51 -7.04
C LEU A 272 0.01 -8.58 -6.37
N PHE A 273 1.25 -8.24 -6.07
CA PHE A 273 2.16 -9.18 -5.44
C PHE A 273 2.48 -8.77 -4.00
N SER A 274 2.38 -9.72 -3.09
CA SER A 274 2.91 -9.58 -1.74
C SER A 274 4.02 -10.59 -1.49
N SER A 275 4.95 -10.25 -0.57
CA SER A 275 5.99 -11.18 -0.15
C SER A 275 5.34 -12.42 0.47
N GLY A 276 5.54 -13.56 -0.16
CA GLY A 276 5.11 -14.85 0.39
C GLY A 276 5.97 -15.27 1.59
N THR A 277 5.37 -16.02 2.51
CA THR A 277 6.12 -16.63 3.62
C THR A 277 6.83 -17.93 3.22
N THR A 278 6.56 -18.49 2.05
CA THR A 278 6.96 -19.85 1.66
C THR A 278 7.58 -19.99 0.27
N GLY A 279 8.05 -18.93 -0.38
CA GLY A 279 8.60 -19.03 -1.73
C GLY A 279 8.26 -17.85 -2.65
N LYS A 280 7.89 -18.11 -3.90
CA LYS A 280 7.53 -17.05 -4.87
C LYS A 280 6.48 -16.09 -4.30
N PRO A 281 6.50 -14.80 -4.68
CA PRO A 281 5.50 -13.82 -4.26
C PRO A 281 4.07 -14.31 -4.51
N LYS A 282 3.14 -14.05 -3.58
CA LYS A 282 1.73 -14.35 -3.77
C LYS A 282 1.16 -13.45 -4.88
N ALA A 283 0.63 -14.04 -5.92
CA ALA A 283 -0.04 -13.33 -7.01
C ALA A 283 -1.54 -13.16 -6.67
N ILE A 284 -1.88 -12.08 -6.02
CA ILE A 284 -3.21 -11.80 -5.47
C ILE A 284 -4.08 -11.15 -6.54
N VAL A 285 -5.22 -11.76 -6.87
CA VAL A 285 -6.12 -11.30 -7.93
C VAL A 285 -7.28 -10.54 -7.34
N HIS A 286 -7.42 -9.28 -7.75
CA HIS A 286 -8.57 -8.43 -7.41
C HIS A 286 -9.49 -8.21 -8.61
N GLY A 287 -10.80 -8.12 -8.33
CA GLY A 287 -11.84 -8.00 -9.35
C GLY A 287 -12.27 -6.57 -9.64
N HIS A 288 -12.82 -6.36 -10.84
CA HIS A 288 -13.35 -5.07 -11.28
C HIS A 288 -14.34 -4.46 -10.27
N GLY A 289 -15.36 -5.22 -9.89
CA GLY A 289 -16.42 -4.71 -9.04
C GLY A 289 -15.96 -4.51 -7.60
N GLY A 290 -15.17 -5.47 -7.07
CA GLY A 290 -14.66 -5.39 -5.71
C GLY A 290 -13.85 -4.12 -5.48
N LEU A 291 -12.88 -3.83 -6.37
CA LEU A 291 -12.10 -2.60 -6.26
C LEU A 291 -12.92 -1.35 -6.59
N LEU A 292 -13.85 -1.42 -7.54
CA LEU A 292 -14.66 -0.26 -7.88
C LEU A 292 -15.47 0.25 -6.69
N VAL A 293 -16.29 -0.60 -6.06
CA VAL A 293 -17.16 -0.17 -4.95
C VAL A 293 -16.34 0.16 -3.69
N THR A 294 -15.26 -0.59 -3.42
CA THR A 294 -14.43 -0.38 -2.24
C THR A 294 -13.63 0.92 -2.37
N HIS A 295 -12.94 1.14 -3.50
CA HIS A 295 -12.18 2.37 -3.71
C HIS A 295 -13.09 3.61 -3.75
N MET A 296 -14.29 3.50 -4.33
CA MET A 296 -15.23 4.62 -4.28
C MET A 296 -15.72 4.92 -2.87
N ARG A 297 -15.96 3.89 -2.02
CA ARG A 297 -16.22 4.08 -0.59
C ARG A 297 -15.02 4.77 0.09
N ASP A 298 -13.78 4.31 -0.18
CA ASP A 298 -12.57 4.88 0.40
C ASP A 298 -12.42 6.36 0.00
N LEU A 299 -12.45 6.65 -1.29
CA LEU A 299 -12.17 7.98 -1.82
C LEU A 299 -13.24 9.00 -1.43
N LYS A 300 -14.52 8.67 -1.61
CA LYS A 300 -15.61 9.61 -1.37
C LYS A 300 -16.02 9.69 0.11
N LEU A 301 -16.16 8.55 0.78
CA LEU A 301 -16.67 8.54 2.14
C LEU A 301 -15.54 8.67 3.17
N MET A 302 -14.47 7.87 3.06
CA MET A 302 -13.40 7.90 4.08
C MET A 302 -12.48 9.11 3.92
N PHE A 303 -12.04 9.43 2.69
CA PHE A 303 -11.03 10.46 2.40
C PHE A 303 -11.63 11.78 1.90
N ASP A 304 -12.94 11.84 1.71
CA ASP A 304 -13.69 13.03 1.28
C ASP A 304 -13.14 13.69 -0.01
N ILE A 305 -12.60 12.87 -0.95
CA ILE A 305 -11.99 13.34 -2.21
C ILE A 305 -13.05 13.59 -3.26
N ASP A 306 -12.97 14.76 -3.92
CA ASP A 306 -13.84 15.14 -5.05
C ASP A 306 -13.07 15.88 -6.16
N GLU A 307 -13.79 16.41 -7.15
CA GLU A 307 -13.24 17.10 -8.33
C GLU A 307 -12.49 18.40 -8.03
N ARG A 308 -12.55 18.90 -6.79
CA ARG A 308 -11.80 20.07 -6.31
C ARG A 308 -10.42 19.72 -5.84
N ASP A 309 -10.16 18.43 -5.59
CA ASP A 309 -8.90 17.97 -5.01
C ASP A 309 -7.81 17.80 -6.04
N ARG A 310 -6.60 18.03 -5.55
CA ARG A 310 -5.35 17.68 -6.21
C ARG A 310 -4.58 16.77 -5.29
N THR A 311 -4.50 15.50 -5.68
CA THR A 311 -3.95 14.45 -4.82
C THR A 311 -2.49 14.18 -5.15
N PHE A 312 -1.67 13.99 -4.12
CA PHE A 312 -0.32 13.48 -4.25
C PHE A 312 -0.17 12.21 -3.40
N TRP A 313 0.03 11.09 -4.08
CA TRP A 313 0.28 9.79 -3.46
C TRP A 313 1.69 9.35 -3.79
N PHE A 314 2.58 9.35 -2.79
CA PHE A 314 3.92 8.82 -3.02
C PHE A 314 3.91 7.29 -2.92
N SER A 315 3.99 6.64 -4.07
CA SER A 315 3.97 5.18 -4.17
C SER A 315 4.67 4.71 -5.44
N THR A 316 5.25 3.52 -5.41
CA THR A 316 5.70 2.84 -6.62
C THR A 316 4.58 2.05 -7.27
N THR A 317 4.69 1.78 -8.57
CA THR A 317 3.64 1.12 -9.35
C THR A 317 3.35 -0.33 -8.92
N GLY A 318 4.28 -0.98 -8.23
CA GLY A 318 4.12 -2.35 -7.71
C GLY A 318 3.30 -2.47 -6.43
N TRP A 319 2.77 -1.37 -5.88
CA TRP A 319 2.05 -1.37 -4.62
C TRP A 319 0.54 -1.16 -4.79
N MET A 320 -0.22 -1.74 -3.85
CA MET A 320 -1.67 -1.56 -3.81
C MET A 320 -2.07 -0.09 -3.67
N VAL A 321 -1.27 0.70 -2.95
CA VAL A 321 -1.50 2.15 -2.78
C VAL A 321 -1.49 2.87 -4.12
N TRP A 322 -0.66 2.45 -5.09
CA TRP A 322 -0.69 3.02 -6.44
C TRP A 322 -2.01 2.70 -7.15
N THR A 323 -2.52 1.46 -7.05
CA THR A 323 -3.82 1.09 -7.62
C THR A 323 -4.96 1.93 -7.03
N LEU A 324 -4.95 2.15 -5.71
CA LEU A 324 -5.92 3.02 -5.04
C LEU A 324 -5.74 4.49 -5.48
N SER A 325 -4.51 4.99 -5.59
CA SER A 325 -4.25 6.36 -6.03
C SER A 325 -4.78 6.63 -7.43
N VAL A 326 -4.59 5.72 -8.39
CA VAL A 326 -5.15 5.84 -9.74
C VAL A 326 -6.66 5.96 -9.71
N SER A 327 -7.32 5.26 -8.78
CA SER A 327 -8.78 5.34 -8.61
C SER A 327 -9.29 6.73 -8.24
N THR A 328 -8.42 7.66 -7.76
CA THR A 328 -8.82 9.06 -7.49
C THR A 328 -9.36 9.78 -8.73
N LEU A 329 -8.94 9.38 -9.92
CA LEU A 329 -9.46 9.91 -11.18
C LEU A 329 -10.98 9.66 -11.35
N MET A 330 -11.54 8.64 -10.70
CA MET A 330 -13.00 8.37 -10.72
C MET A 330 -13.80 9.49 -10.07
N THR A 331 -13.21 10.22 -9.12
CA THR A 331 -13.86 11.35 -8.42
C THR A 331 -13.77 12.66 -9.18
N GLY A 332 -12.99 12.71 -10.27
CA GLY A 332 -12.65 13.94 -10.99
C GLY A 332 -11.48 14.71 -10.36
N ALA A 333 -10.86 14.21 -9.31
CA ALA A 333 -9.66 14.79 -8.72
C ALA A 333 -8.46 14.66 -9.65
N SER A 334 -7.58 15.67 -9.66
CA SER A 334 -6.31 15.62 -10.38
C SER A 334 -5.21 14.93 -9.57
N MET A 335 -4.23 14.35 -10.26
CA MET A 335 -3.12 13.62 -9.64
C MET A 335 -1.78 14.30 -9.93
N ILE A 336 -0.98 14.49 -8.89
CA ILE A 336 0.44 14.81 -9.01
C ILE A 336 1.19 13.48 -9.03
N LEU A 337 1.96 13.25 -10.09
CA LEU A 337 2.78 12.07 -10.28
C LEU A 337 4.24 12.48 -10.09
N MET A 338 4.98 11.68 -9.36
CA MET A 338 6.40 11.87 -9.15
C MET A 338 7.16 10.62 -9.59
N ASP A 339 8.17 10.84 -10.44
CA ASP A 339 9.16 9.84 -10.83
C ASP A 339 10.55 10.35 -10.44
N GLY A 340 11.21 9.65 -9.52
CA GLY A 340 12.52 9.99 -9.02
C GLY A 340 12.67 9.84 -7.50
N ASP A 341 13.88 10.12 -7.00
CA ASP A 341 14.25 10.04 -5.59
C ASP A 341 13.72 11.24 -4.80
N PRO A 342 12.80 11.03 -3.84
CA PRO A 342 12.22 12.12 -3.05
C PRO A 342 13.21 12.70 -2.01
N ASN A 343 14.37 12.09 -1.84
CA ASN A 343 15.39 12.53 -0.88
C ASN A 343 16.59 13.20 -1.54
N TRP A 344 16.53 13.41 -2.86
CA TRP A 344 17.65 13.99 -3.62
C TRP A 344 17.39 15.47 -3.98
N PRO A 345 18.40 16.35 -3.87
CA PRO A 345 19.71 16.14 -3.22
C PRO A 345 19.65 16.11 -1.70
N ALA A 346 18.50 16.44 -1.11
CA ALA A 346 18.22 16.40 0.32
C ALA A 346 16.72 16.21 0.57
N MET A 347 16.33 15.69 1.73
CA MET A 347 14.93 15.45 2.11
C MET A 347 14.06 16.72 2.17
N ASP A 348 14.68 17.90 2.21
CA ASP A 348 14.03 19.20 2.12
C ASP A 348 14.38 19.94 0.80
N GLY A 349 14.88 19.20 -0.20
CA GLY A 349 15.22 19.72 -1.52
C GLY A 349 13.99 19.94 -2.41
N GLU A 350 14.27 20.37 -3.64
CA GLU A 350 13.22 20.66 -4.65
C GLU A 350 12.43 19.42 -5.10
N TRP A 351 13.01 18.23 -4.92
CA TRP A 351 12.36 16.94 -5.21
C TRP A 351 11.73 16.29 -3.98
N SER A 352 11.81 16.92 -2.80
CA SER A 352 11.15 16.38 -1.62
C SER A 352 9.64 16.25 -1.83
N GLN A 353 9.00 15.32 -1.15
CA GLN A 353 7.56 15.21 -1.18
C GLN A 353 6.89 16.50 -0.69
N TRP A 354 7.52 17.24 0.23
CA TRP A 354 7.05 18.55 0.71
C TRP A 354 7.05 19.62 -0.40
N ALA A 355 8.10 19.64 -1.22
CA ALA A 355 8.17 20.52 -2.38
C ALA A 355 7.11 20.16 -3.43
N MET A 356 6.85 18.85 -3.65
CA MET A 356 5.78 18.42 -4.55
C MET A 356 4.42 18.93 -4.10
N LEU A 357 4.13 18.92 -2.80
CA LEU A 357 2.88 19.46 -2.25
C LEU A 357 2.74 20.97 -2.50
N GLY A 358 3.71 21.76 -2.04
CA GLY A 358 3.64 23.23 -2.12
C GLY A 358 3.70 23.75 -3.55
N ASN A 359 4.61 23.22 -4.38
CA ASN A 359 4.80 23.68 -5.75
C ASN A 359 3.65 23.32 -6.70
N ASN A 360 2.80 22.36 -6.32
CA ASN A 360 1.68 21.91 -7.14
C ASN A 360 0.31 22.13 -6.50
N ASP A 361 0.22 22.91 -5.43
CA ASP A 361 -1.06 23.20 -4.76
C ASP A 361 -1.84 21.94 -4.35
N ALA A 362 -1.16 20.93 -3.80
CA ALA A 362 -1.80 19.70 -3.37
C ALA A 362 -2.79 19.94 -2.23
N THR A 363 -3.92 19.25 -2.25
CA THR A 363 -4.95 19.32 -1.20
C THR A 363 -5.00 18.06 -0.35
N TYR A 364 -4.55 16.95 -0.93
CA TYR A 364 -4.52 15.63 -0.30
C TYR A 364 -3.14 14.99 -0.48
N PHE A 365 -2.60 14.46 0.60
CA PHE A 365 -1.29 13.82 0.61
C PHE A 365 -1.35 12.42 1.20
N ALA A 366 -0.79 11.44 0.49
CA ALA A 366 -0.59 10.09 1.05
C ALA A 366 0.87 9.67 0.91
N THR A 367 1.45 9.19 2.03
CA THR A 367 2.86 8.83 2.11
C THR A 367 3.11 7.68 3.09
N GLY A 368 4.36 7.20 3.15
CA GLY A 368 4.79 6.27 4.20
C GLY A 368 4.97 6.97 5.54
N SER A 369 4.52 6.35 6.64
CA SER A 369 4.80 6.85 8.00
C SER A 369 6.30 7.05 8.25
N ALA A 370 7.14 6.23 7.60
CA ALA A 370 8.59 6.35 7.67
C ALA A 370 9.13 7.68 7.08
N TYR A 371 8.48 8.24 6.04
CA TYR A 371 8.87 9.54 5.49
C TYR A 371 8.59 10.69 6.47
N LEU A 372 7.42 10.65 7.12
CA LEU A 372 7.06 11.63 8.15
C LEU A 372 8.04 11.55 9.34
N ALA A 373 8.32 10.35 9.82
CA ALA A 373 9.28 10.12 10.91
C ALA A 373 10.69 10.60 10.54
N ALA A 374 11.18 10.28 9.35
CA ALA A 374 12.48 10.73 8.87
C ALA A 374 12.55 12.26 8.75
N SER A 375 11.49 12.91 8.26
CA SER A 375 11.40 14.38 8.18
C SER A 375 11.44 15.02 9.58
N ALA A 376 10.68 14.46 10.53
CA ALA A 376 10.68 14.94 11.92
C ALA A 376 12.06 14.79 12.58
N HIS A 377 12.70 13.62 12.44
CA HIS A 377 14.03 13.36 12.99
C HIS A 377 15.13 14.23 12.34
N ALA A 378 14.98 14.58 11.07
CA ALA A 378 15.87 15.51 10.39
C ALA A 378 15.66 16.98 10.79
N GLY A 379 14.64 17.27 11.59
CA GLY A 379 14.30 18.62 12.02
C GLY A 379 13.79 19.53 10.89
N ILE A 380 13.16 18.95 9.88
CA ILE A 380 12.59 19.70 8.76
C ILE A 380 11.33 20.43 9.26
N GLU A 381 11.14 21.66 8.79
CA GLU A 381 9.97 22.50 9.10
C GLU A 381 9.22 22.81 7.79
N PRO A 382 8.42 21.85 7.26
CA PRO A 382 7.85 21.95 5.92
C PRO A 382 6.93 23.18 5.74
N GLY A 383 6.08 23.46 6.71
CA GLY A 383 5.15 24.59 6.67
C GLY A 383 5.81 25.97 6.72
N LYS A 384 7.11 26.06 7.09
CA LYS A 384 7.88 27.31 6.99
C LYS A 384 8.53 27.48 5.62
N LYS A 385 8.79 26.37 4.92
CA LYS A 385 9.52 26.41 3.64
C LYS A 385 8.60 26.43 2.43
N TRP A 386 7.45 25.78 2.52
CA TRP A 386 6.44 25.70 1.45
C TRP A 386 5.07 26.13 1.95
N ASP A 387 4.24 26.65 1.06
CA ASP A 387 2.84 26.91 1.36
C ASP A 387 2.05 25.57 1.32
N LEU A 388 1.79 25.03 2.50
CA LEU A 388 1.03 23.80 2.69
C LEU A 388 -0.38 24.07 3.23
N SER A 389 -0.85 25.32 3.20
CA SER A 389 -2.15 25.72 3.73
C SER A 389 -3.34 25.07 3.02
N LYS A 390 -3.14 24.61 1.77
CA LYS A 390 -4.15 23.88 1.00
C LYS A 390 -4.25 22.39 1.34
N VAL A 391 -3.23 21.82 2.00
CA VAL A 391 -3.22 20.41 2.39
C VAL A 391 -4.23 20.20 3.51
N ARG A 392 -5.38 19.64 3.18
CA ARG A 392 -6.48 19.39 4.12
C ARG A 392 -6.37 18.05 4.85
N GLU A 393 -5.66 17.09 4.24
CA GLU A 393 -5.53 15.74 4.79
C GLU A 393 -4.16 15.14 4.46
N ILE A 394 -3.59 14.44 5.45
CA ILE A 394 -2.41 13.58 5.27
C ILE A 394 -2.78 12.17 5.69
N GLN A 395 -2.75 11.24 4.74
CA GLN A 395 -2.82 9.81 5.02
C GLN A 395 -1.42 9.23 5.09
N CYS A 396 -1.16 8.36 6.07
CA CYS A 396 0.11 7.65 6.15
C CYS A 396 -0.08 6.18 6.51
N SER A 397 0.81 5.34 5.99
CA SER A 397 0.72 3.88 6.16
C SER A 397 2.09 3.21 6.04
N GLY A 398 2.10 1.87 6.07
CA GLY A 398 3.31 1.04 5.88
C GLY A 398 4.04 0.72 7.19
N SER A 399 3.91 1.54 8.22
CA SER A 399 4.34 1.28 9.60
C SER A 399 3.49 2.11 10.56
N PRO A 400 3.43 1.75 11.86
CA PRO A 400 2.78 2.61 12.87
C PRO A 400 3.39 4.02 12.87
N LEU A 401 2.55 5.03 13.03
CA LEU A 401 3.00 6.41 13.19
C LEU A 401 3.22 6.70 14.67
N ALA A 402 4.45 7.07 15.06
CA ALA A 402 4.75 7.42 16.43
C ALA A 402 4.01 8.71 16.88
N ALA A 403 3.61 8.76 18.15
CA ALA A 403 2.80 9.85 18.67
C ALA A 403 3.49 11.23 18.62
N ASP A 404 4.80 11.28 18.84
CA ASP A 404 5.60 12.50 18.71
C ASP A 404 5.70 12.99 17.25
N VAL A 405 5.75 12.07 16.29
CA VAL A 405 5.71 12.40 14.86
C VAL A 405 4.32 12.96 14.47
N ALA A 406 3.24 12.40 15.03
CA ALA A 406 1.90 12.94 14.81
C ALA A 406 1.80 14.39 15.35
N VAL A 407 2.33 14.68 16.53
CA VAL A 407 2.41 16.05 17.08
C VAL A 407 3.23 16.95 16.17
N TRP A 408 4.40 16.48 15.69
CA TRP A 408 5.25 17.24 14.77
C TRP A 408 4.52 17.64 13.48
N VAL A 409 3.65 16.78 12.94
CA VAL A 409 2.86 17.12 11.75
C VAL A 409 1.99 18.35 12.01
N TYR A 410 1.30 18.44 13.15
CA TYR A 410 0.49 19.61 13.50
C TYR A 410 1.32 20.86 13.79
N ASP A 411 2.49 20.69 14.41
CA ASP A 411 3.36 21.80 14.78
C ASP A 411 4.16 22.37 13.59
N GLN A 412 4.58 21.51 12.63
CA GLN A 412 5.56 21.90 11.61
C GLN A 412 5.04 21.82 10.16
N VAL A 413 3.90 21.16 9.92
CA VAL A 413 3.34 21.06 8.55
C VAL A 413 2.13 21.98 8.42
N ASN A 414 1.01 21.65 9.05
CA ASN A 414 -0.22 22.45 9.03
C ASN A 414 -1.12 22.05 10.20
N ALA A 415 -1.49 23.03 11.05
CA ALA A 415 -2.32 22.80 12.23
C ALA A 415 -3.79 22.47 11.93
N ASP A 416 -4.27 22.81 10.73
CA ASP A 416 -5.69 22.67 10.36
C ASP A 416 -6.01 21.35 9.60
N LEU A 417 -4.97 20.62 9.18
CA LEU A 417 -5.16 19.38 8.41
C LEU A 417 -5.82 18.25 9.25
N HIS A 418 -6.26 17.20 8.57
CA HIS A 418 -6.68 15.94 9.18
C HIS A 418 -5.60 14.88 8.95
N LEU A 419 -5.01 14.35 10.03
CA LEU A 419 -4.00 13.31 9.95
C LEU A 419 -4.66 11.93 10.07
N CYS A 420 -4.46 11.09 9.06
CA CYS A 420 -5.11 9.79 8.92
C CYS A 420 -4.09 8.64 8.86
N PRO A 421 -3.52 8.19 9.99
CA PRO A 421 -2.78 6.93 9.98
C PRO A 421 -3.70 5.79 9.58
N ALA A 422 -3.26 4.93 8.65
CA ALA A 422 -4.06 3.87 8.10
C ALA A 422 -3.36 2.50 8.18
N SER A 423 -4.13 1.46 8.42
CA SER A 423 -3.71 0.06 8.31
C SER A 423 -4.56 -0.66 7.28
N GLY A 424 -3.88 -1.37 6.39
CA GLY A 424 -4.49 -2.16 5.33
C GLY A 424 -3.43 -2.97 4.62
N GLY A 425 -3.73 -3.47 3.44
CA GLY A 425 -2.74 -4.27 2.73
C GLY A 425 -3.11 -4.65 1.32
N THR A 426 -2.12 -5.19 0.64
CA THR A 426 -2.25 -5.77 -0.70
C THR A 426 -3.36 -6.82 -0.76
N ASP A 427 -3.56 -7.51 0.37
CA ASP A 427 -4.47 -8.63 0.49
C ASP A 427 -5.95 -8.24 0.30
N ILE A 428 -6.33 -7.02 0.65
CA ILE A 428 -7.68 -6.49 0.39
C ILE A 428 -7.69 -5.27 -0.54
N CYS A 429 -6.52 -4.83 -0.98
CA CYS A 429 -6.30 -3.63 -1.80
C CYS A 429 -7.08 -2.40 -1.27
N SER A 430 -7.11 -2.23 0.03
CA SER A 430 -7.82 -1.18 0.79
C SER A 430 -7.31 -1.16 2.24
N GLY A 431 -7.98 -0.41 3.12
CA GLY A 431 -7.70 -0.34 4.55
C GLY A 431 -8.71 -1.08 5.42
N PHE A 432 -8.25 -1.49 6.60
CA PHE A 432 -9.11 -1.93 7.72
C PHE A 432 -9.41 -0.78 8.67
N LEU A 433 -8.40 0.06 8.91
CA LEU A 433 -8.41 1.20 9.83
C LEU A 433 -7.90 2.45 9.13
N SER A 434 -8.43 3.61 9.50
CA SER A 434 -7.97 4.91 9.00
C SER A 434 -8.42 6.04 9.93
N GLY A 435 -8.21 7.30 9.52
CA GLY A 435 -8.98 8.43 9.95
C GLY A 435 -10.29 8.55 9.15
N ALA A 436 -11.13 9.47 9.54
CA ALA A 436 -12.36 9.80 8.81
C ALA A 436 -12.79 11.24 9.10
N SER A 437 -13.46 11.89 8.15
CA SER A 437 -13.92 13.27 8.28
C SER A 437 -14.89 13.53 9.46
N LEU A 438 -15.50 12.47 9.99
CA LEU A 438 -16.41 12.52 11.14
C LEU A 438 -15.74 12.09 12.46
N ALA A 439 -14.45 11.80 12.45
CA ALA A 439 -13.69 11.36 13.62
C ALA A 439 -12.69 12.43 14.07
N GLY A 440 -12.16 12.27 15.28
CA GLY A 440 -11.05 13.08 15.79
C GLY A 440 -9.69 12.60 15.29
N VAL A 441 -8.62 13.06 15.93
CA VAL A 441 -7.25 12.56 15.72
C VAL A 441 -6.54 12.48 17.07
N HIS A 442 -6.13 11.27 17.47
CA HIS A 442 -5.31 11.03 18.65
C HIS A 442 -3.89 10.61 18.25
N ALA A 443 -2.90 11.21 18.88
CA ALA A 443 -1.50 10.95 18.59
C ALA A 443 -1.13 9.47 18.81
N GLY A 444 -0.55 8.83 17.77
CA GLY A 444 -0.10 7.44 17.84
C GLY A 444 -1.20 6.38 17.72
N GLU A 445 -2.43 6.79 17.37
CA GLU A 445 -3.59 5.89 17.27
C GLU A 445 -4.25 6.03 15.88
N MET A 446 -4.94 4.98 15.45
CA MET A 446 -5.85 5.01 14.30
C MET A 446 -7.27 5.19 14.82
N GLU A 447 -7.99 6.16 14.27
CA GLU A 447 -9.23 6.60 14.87
C GLU A 447 -10.35 5.58 14.73
N VAL A 448 -10.51 5.01 13.54
CA VAL A 448 -11.75 4.27 13.24
C VAL A 448 -11.51 3.07 12.32
N PRO A 449 -12.31 1.99 12.48
CA PRO A 449 -12.48 1.00 11.43
C PRO A 449 -13.14 1.65 10.21
N MET A 450 -12.72 1.25 9.01
CA MET A 450 -13.35 1.76 7.80
C MET A 450 -14.79 1.26 7.66
N LEU A 451 -15.67 2.05 7.06
CA LEU A 451 -17.08 1.70 6.87
C LEU A 451 -17.24 0.38 6.12
N GLY A 452 -18.14 -0.47 6.57
CA GLY A 452 -18.37 -1.80 6.00
C GLY A 452 -17.33 -2.86 6.34
N VAL A 453 -16.31 -2.51 7.14
CA VAL A 453 -15.28 -3.44 7.64
C VAL A 453 -15.66 -3.93 9.03
N ALA A 454 -16.11 -5.16 9.14
CA ALA A 454 -16.47 -5.78 10.43
C ALA A 454 -15.19 -6.26 11.15
N LEU A 455 -14.41 -5.29 11.65
CA LEU A 455 -13.14 -5.47 12.31
C LEU A 455 -13.33 -5.91 13.75
N ASP A 456 -12.46 -6.83 14.23
CA ASP A 456 -12.38 -7.20 15.65
C ASP A 456 -10.95 -7.63 16.01
N SER A 457 -10.68 -7.73 17.30
CA SER A 457 -9.42 -8.19 17.89
C SER A 457 -9.66 -9.47 18.68
N TRP A 458 -9.12 -10.60 18.21
CA TRP A 458 -9.44 -11.92 18.73
C TRP A 458 -8.30 -12.61 19.46
N SER A 459 -8.67 -13.35 20.52
CA SER A 459 -7.79 -14.31 21.19
C SER A 459 -7.53 -15.54 20.30
N PRO A 460 -6.50 -16.37 20.60
CA PRO A 460 -6.28 -17.62 19.88
C PRO A 460 -7.47 -18.59 19.91
N GLU A 461 -8.35 -18.47 20.89
CA GLU A 461 -9.56 -19.27 21.05
C GLU A 461 -10.73 -18.78 20.17
N GLY A 462 -10.56 -17.66 19.45
CA GLY A 462 -11.55 -17.13 18.53
C GLY A 462 -12.64 -16.28 19.21
N SER A 463 -12.29 -15.54 20.25
CA SER A 463 -13.19 -14.59 20.93
C SER A 463 -12.55 -13.22 21.06
N THR A 464 -13.39 -12.17 21.06
CA THR A 464 -12.95 -10.78 21.27
C THR A 464 -12.15 -10.65 22.56
N VAL A 465 -10.97 -10.02 22.48
CA VAL A 465 -10.15 -9.73 23.66
C VAL A 465 -10.68 -8.50 24.41
N PRO A 466 -10.38 -8.38 25.73
CA PRO A 466 -10.70 -7.16 26.49
C PRO A 466 -10.06 -5.91 25.88
N ILE A 467 -10.70 -4.75 26.12
CA ILE A 467 -10.15 -3.44 25.76
C ILE A 467 -8.77 -3.26 26.41
N GLY A 468 -7.81 -2.77 25.63
CA GLY A 468 -6.42 -2.57 26.05
C GLY A 468 -5.52 -3.80 25.86
N GLU A 469 -6.08 -4.98 25.58
CA GLU A 469 -5.31 -6.18 25.32
C GLU A 469 -5.05 -6.40 23.82
N PRO A 470 -3.85 -6.89 23.41
CA PRO A 470 -3.57 -7.22 22.03
C PRO A 470 -4.25 -8.54 21.62
N GLY A 471 -4.93 -8.53 20.49
CA GLY A 471 -5.47 -9.72 19.83
C GLY A 471 -5.15 -9.75 18.35
N GLU A 472 -5.45 -10.84 17.68
CA GLU A 472 -5.30 -10.99 16.24
C GLU A 472 -6.33 -10.13 15.50
N LEU A 473 -5.86 -9.31 14.52
CA LEU A 473 -6.76 -8.58 13.63
C LEU A 473 -7.57 -9.56 12.78
N VAL A 474 -8.87 -9.54 12.96
CA VAL A 474 -9.81 -10.33 12.17
C VAL A 474 -10.86 -9.46 11.50
N CYS A 475 -11.34 -9.92 10.34
CA CYS A 475 -12.52 -9.38 9.69
C CYS A 475 -13.62 -10.46 9.69
N THR A 476 -14.70 -10.19 10.42
CA THR A 476 -15.73 -11.21 10.72
C THR A 476 -16.82 -11.31 9.67
N LYS A 477 -16.85 -10.37 8.71
CA LYS A 477 -17.80 -10.33 7.59
C LYS A 477 -17.05 -10.07 6.27
N PRO A 478 -17.60 -10.49 5.12
CA PRO A 478 -16.93 -10.36 3.84
C PRO A 478 -16.83 -8.89 3.37
N LEU A 479 -15.75 -8.59 2.65
CA LEU A 479 -15.54 -7.31 1.96
C LEU A 479 -15.58 -7.54 0.44
N PRO A 480 -16.12 -6.59 -0.36
CA PRO A 480 -16.15 -6.71 -1.81
C PRO A 480 -14.75 -6.82 -2.44
N SER A 481 -13.73 -6.21 -1.84
CA SER A 481 -12.35 -6.21 -2.33
C SER A 481 -11.49 -7.38 -1.84
N MET A 482 -12.02 -8.31 -1.06
CA MET A 482 -11.29 -9.56 -0.77
C MET A 482 -10.85 -10.22 -2.07
N PRO A 483 -9.65 -10.85 -2.11
CA PRO A 483 -9.14 -11.46 -3.34
C PRO A 483 -10.12 -12.46 -3.94
N LEU A 484 -10.19 -12.49 -5.26
CA LEU A 484 -10.95 -13.52 -5.96
C LEU A 484 -10.29 -14.90 -5.78
N PHE A 485 -8.97 -14.93 -5.92
CA PHE A 485 -8.10 -16.12 -5.77
C PHE A 485 -6.63 -15.68 -5.83
N PHE A 486 -5.70 -16.60 -5.62
CA PHE A 486 -4.30 -16.43 -5.98
C PHE A 486 -4.03 -17.05 -7.34
N TRP A 487 -3.32 -16.35 -8.22
CA TRP A 487 -2.99 -16.88 -9.53
C TRP A 487 -2.16 -18.16 -9.40
N GLY A 488 -2.56 -19.23 -10.11
CA GLY A 488 -1.94 -20.54 -10.01
C GLY A 488 -2.30 -21.37 -8.77
N ASP A 489 -3.28 -20.91 -7.96
CA ASP A 489 -3.83 -21.64 -6.81
C ASP A 489 -5.18 -22.27 -7.20
N ASN A 490 -5.12 -23.32 -8.03
CA ASN A 490 -6.31 -23.87 -8.69
C ASN A 490 -7.29 -24.58 -7.73
N ASP A 491 -6.81 -25.04 -6.59
CA ASP A 491 -7.61 -25.69 -5.54
C ASP A 491 -8.00 -24.73 -4.40
N GLY A 492 -7.45 -23.51 -4.39
CA GLY A 492 -7.69 -22.47 -3.38
C GLY A 492 -7.07 -22.76 -2.01
N GLU A 493 -6.24 -23.79 -1.90
CA GLU A 493 -5.66 -24.20 -0.61
C GLU A 493 -4.67 -23.14 -0.07
N ARG A 494 -3.87 -22.51 -0.93
CA ARG A 494 -2.95 -21.43 -0.52
C ARG A 494 -3.72 -20.19 -0.04
N TYR A 495 -4.81 -19.85 -0.72
CA TYR A 495 -5.69 -18.75 -0.33
C TYR A 495 -6.33 -19.02 1.03
N LYS A 496 -6.90 -20.20 1.22
CA LYS A 496 -7.50 -20.65 2.47
C LYS A 496 -6.48 -20.65 3.62
N ALA A 497 -5.32 -21.26 3.41
CA ALA A 497 -4.25 -21.33 4.41
C ALA A 497 -3.71 -19.95 4.80
N SER A 498 -3.79 -18.96 3.90
CA SER A 498 -3.31 -17.60 4.20
C SER A 498 -4.20 -16.84 5.16
N TYR A 499 -5.54 -17.04 5.11
CA TYR A 499 -6.48 -16.17 5.80
C TYR A 499 -7.54 -16.89 6.65
N PHE A 500 -7.80 -18.18 6.44
CA PHE A 500 -8.94 -18.89 7.03
C PHE A 500 -8.58 -20.18 7.78
N ASP A 501 -7.31 -20.51 7.88
CA ASP A 501 -6.86 -21.79 8.48
C ASP A 501 -6.96 -21.76 10.01
N VAL A 502 -6.70 -20.60 10.62
CA VAL A 502 -6.73 -20.42 12.08
C VAL A 502 -8.17 -20.29 12.58
N TYR A 503 -8.98 -19.48 11.90
CA TYR A 503 -10.38 -19.24 12.25
C TYR A 503 -11.25 -19.54 11.03
N PRO A 504 -11.82 -20.74 10.91
CA PRO A 504 -12.62 -21.12 9.74
C PRO A 504 -13.78 -20.17 9.48
N GLY A 505 -13.82 -19.59 8.26
CA GLY A 505 -14.85 -18.63 7.87
C GLY A 505 -14.64 -17.20 8.35
N ILE A 506 -13.53 -16.91 9.04
CA ILE A 506 -13.17 -15.58 9.54
C ILE A 506 -11.80 -15.21 8.94
N TRP A 507 -11.72 -14.01 8.35
CA TRP A 507 -10.47 -13.50 7.80
C TRP A 507 -9.49 -13.14 8.92
N ARG A 508 -8.32 -13.77 8.92
CA ARG A 508 -7.18 -13.43 9.76
C ARG A 508 -6.17 -12.65 8.94
N HIS A 509 -5.77 -11.46 9.41
CA HIS A 509 -4.84 -10.61 8.64
C HIS A 509 -3.36 -10.85 8.99
N GLY A 510 -3.06 -11.22 10.20
CA GLY A 510 -1.69 -11.42 10.67
C GLY A 510 -1.06 -10.18 11.29
N ASP A 511 -1.89 -9.30 11.87
CA ASP A 511 -1.48 -8.13 12.66
C ASP A 511 -2.02 -8.24 14.09
N TRP A 512 -1.23 -7.76 15.06
CA TRP A 512 -1.72 -7.53 16.42
C TRP A 512 -2.47 -6.22 16.50
N LEU A 513 -3.69 -6.28 17.00
CA LEU A 513 -4.61 -5.16 17.12
C LEU A 513 -5.00 -4.94 18.58
N ILE A 514 -4.94 -3.69 19.04
CA ILE A 514 -5.40 -3.27 20.36
C ILE A 514 -6.57 -2.29 20.17
N HIS A 515 -7.71 -2.58 20.78
CA HIS A 515 -8.82 -1.63 20.94
C HIS A 515 -8.60 -0.85 22.22
N THR A 516 -8.47 0.49 22.15
CA THR A 516 -8.14 1.31 23.31
C THR A 516 -9.41 1.74 24.09
N GLU A 517 -9.22 2.24 25.31
CA GLU A 517 -10.32 2.80 26.11
C GLU A 517 -10.95 4.07 25.50
N ARG A 518 -10.29 4.71 24.53
CA ARG A 518 -10.77 5.87 23.76
C ARG A 518 -11.61 5.48 22.54
N ASP A 519 -11.88 4.20 22.35
CA ASP A 519 -12.54 3.64 21.16
C ASP A 519 -11.73 3.86 19.86
N THR A 520 -10.40 3.97 19.99
CA THR A 520 -9.42 4.04 18.91
C THR A 520 -8.65 2.72 18.81
N TRP A 521 -7.73 2.62 17.85
CA TRP A 521 -7.05 1.36 17.55
C TRP A 521 -5.56 1.55 17.39
N ILE A 522 -4.79 0.53 17.81
CA ILE A 522 -3.34 0.48 17.65
C ILE A 522 -2.94 -0.83 17.00
N ILE A 523 -2.17 -0.76 15.90
CA ILE A 523 -1.46 -1.91 15.36
C ILE A 523 -0.11 -2.00 16.07
N SER A 524 0.08 -3.04 16.86
CA SER A 524 1.31 -3.24 17.64
C SER A 524 2.36 -4.11 16.93
N GLY A 525 2.11 -4.47 15.67
CA GLY A 525 3.04 -5.21 14.81
C GLY A 525 2.41 -6.41 14.14
N ARG A 526 3.25 -7.20 13.43
CA ARG A 526 2.81 -8.42 12.75
C ARG A 526 2.66 -9.57 13.75
N SER A 527 1.53 -10.26 13.71
CA SER A 527 1.30 -11.45 14.55
C SER A 527 2.11 -12.67 14.05
N ASP A 528 2.36 -12.73 12.74
CA ASP A 528 3.20 -13.75 12.11
C ASP A 528 4.70 -13.51 12.32
N ALA A 529 5.10 -12.27 12.71
CA ALA A 529 6.45 -11.88 13.11
C ALA A 529 6.66 -11.85 14.64
N THR A 530 5.67 -12.24 15.41
CA THR A 530 5.75 -12.24 16.88
C THR A 530 6.84 -13.17 17.37
N LEU A 531 7.66 -12.65 18.27
CA LEU A 531 8.73 -13.40 18.94
C LEU A 531 8.11 -14.16 20.11
N ASN A 532 8.39 -15.46 20.21
CA ASN A 532 7.95 -16.27 21.37
C ASN A 532 9.15 -16.66 22.20
N ARG A 533 9.44 -15.90 23.25
CA ARG A 533 10.61 -16.12 24.11
C ARG A 533 10.22 -16.77 25.44
N GLY A 534 10.42 -18.09 25.53
CA GLY A 534 10.11 -18.85 26.74
C GLY A 534 8.62 -18.73 27.14
N GLY A 535 7.72 -18.84 26.18
CA GLY A 535 6.27 -18.73 26.40
C GLY A 535 5.72 -17.30 26.52
N VAL A 536 6.59 -16.29 26.47
CA VAL A 536 6.15 -14.88 26.43
C VAL A 536 6.21 -14.35 25.00
N ARG A 537 5.09 -13.82 24.54
CA ARG A 537 4.98 -13.16 23.24
C ARG A 537 5.55 -11.74 23.34
N LEU A 538 6.45 -11.39 22.44
CA LEU A 538 7.09 -10.08 22.35
C LEU A 538 6.80 -9.49 20.98
N GLY A 539 6.18 -8.31 20.94
CA GLY A 539 5.89 -7.59 19.70
C GLY A 539 7.14 -6.91 19.16
N THR A 540 7.44 -7.08 17.85
CA THR A 540 8.60 -6.38 17.25
C THR A 540 8.45 -4.87 17.30
N ALA A 541 7.22 -4.35 17.18
CA ALA A 541 6.93 -2.93 17.26
C ALA A 541 7.26 -2.32 18.64
N GLU A 542 7.15 -3.09 19.73
CA GLU A 542 7.54 -2.64 21.08
C GLU A 542 9.02 -2.28 21.11
N PHE A 543 9.88 -3.13 20.51
CA PHE A 543 11.30 -2.83 20.39
C PHE A 543 11.55 -1.54 19.61
N TYR A 544 10.91 -1.39 18.46
CA TYR A 544 11.12 -0.23 17.60
C TYR A 544 10.62 1.07 18.24
N GLY A 545 9.51 1.01 18.98
CA GLY A 545 8.98 2.16 19.71
C GLY A 545 9.96 2.76 20.72
N VAL A 546 10.79 1.93 21.34
CA VAL A 546 11.81 2.40 22.31
C VAL A 546 13.19 2.58 21.70
N LEU A 547 13.49 1.95 20.56
CA LEU A 547 14.80 2.00 19.92
C LEU A 547 14.91 3.13 18.89
N ASP A 548 13.89 3.35 18.06
CA ASP A 548 13.93 4.34 16.98
C ASP A 548 14.19 5.78 17.50
N PRO A 549 13.74 6.19 18.71
CA PRO A 549 14.07 7.50 19.28
C PRO A 549 15.51 7.65 19.82
N LEU A 550 16.30 6.56 19.91
CA LEU A 550 17.60 6.63 20.55
C LEU A 550 18.60 7.48 19.75
N ALA A 551 19.18 8.46 20.43
CA ALA A 551 20.28 9.23 19.88
C ALA A 551 21.46 8.32 19.57
N GLY A 552 22.03 8.41 18.36
CA GLY A 552 23.15 7.58 17.92
C GLY A 552 22.77 6.28 17.21
N LEU A 553 21.53 5.80 17.31
CA LEU A 553 21.01 4.68 16.53
C LEU A 553 20.41 5.21 15.21
N ALA A 554 20.84 4.65 14.09
CA ALA A 554 20.29 5.02 12.77
C ALA A 554 19.16 4.10 12.35
N ASP A 555 19.27 2.79 12.64
CA ASP A 555 18.24 1.79 12.33
C ASP A 555 18.42 0.54 13.21
N SER A 556 17.39 -0.28 13.28
CA SER A 556 17.43 -1.54 14.03
C SER A 556 16.47 -2.58 13.46
N MET A 557 16.75 -3.87 13.73
CA MET A 557 15.83 -4.99 13.41
C MET A 557 16.02 -6.10 14.45
N VAL A 558 14.92 -6.60 15.00
CA VAL A 558 14.95 -7.68 15.98
C VAL A 558 14.58 -9.02 15.34
N LEU A 559 15.35 -10.06 15.67
CA LEU A 559 15.12 -11.44 15.23
C LEU A 559 15.11 -12.35 16.44
N HIS A 560 14.24 -13.36 16.41
CA HIS A 560 14.25 -14.40 17.44
C HIS A 560 14.36 -15.78 16.77
N PHE A 561 15.29 -16.58 17.25
CA PHE A 561 15.49 -17.96 16.82
C PHE A 561 15.05 -18.86 17.97
N GLU A 562 13.95 -19.58 17.76
CA GLU A 562 13.33 -20.44 18.76
C GLU A 562 14.28 -21.59 19.13
N ASP A 563 14.22 -22.02 20.39
CA ASP A 563 14.86 -23.25 20.85
C ASP A 563 13.92 -24.43 20.57
N PRO A 564 14.31 -25.40 19.74
CA PRO A 564 13.48 -26.58 19.46
C PRO A 564 13.14 -27.40 20.72
N ALA A 565 13.94 -27.27 21.79
CA ALA A 565 13.70 -27.92 23.07
C ALA A 565 12.72 -27.17 23.98
N GLY A 566 12.12 -26.05 23.50
CA GLY A 566 11.15 -25.25 24.26
C GLY A 566 11.79 -24.26 25.25
N GLY A 567 13.09 -23.98 25.11
CA GLY A 567 13.80 -22.97 25.88
C GLY A 567 13.51 -21.53 25.45
N MET A 568 14.32 -20.58 25.94
CA MET A 568 14.13 -19.16 25.65
C MET A 568 14.50 -18.76 24.20
N GLY A 569 15.23 -19.60 23.48
CA GLY A 569 15.77 -19.25 22.17
C GLY A 569 16.81 -18.13 22.23
N GLN A 570 17.16 -17.58 21.06
CA GLN A 570 18.15 -16.50 20.93
C GLN A 570 17.50 -15.26 20.34
N LEU A 571 17.56 -14.17 21.07
CA LEU A 571 17.07 -12.86 20.65
C LEU A 571 18.25 -12.02 20.12
N VAL A 572 18.23 -11.70 18.85
CA VAL A 572 19.27 -10.95 18.15
C VAL A 572 18.73 -9.59 17.73
N LEU A 573 19.41 -8.53 18.09
CA LEU A 573 19.14 -7.18 17.59
C LEU A 573 20.21 -6.80 16.58
N LEU A 574 19.82 -6.59 15.33
CA LEU A 574 20.64 -5.87 14.36
C LEU A 574 20.56 -4.38 14.67
N ALA A 575 21.69 -3.69 14.69
CA ALA A 575 21.77 -2.27 14.99
C ALA A 575 22.68 -1.56 13.99
N VAL A 576 22.23 -0.39 13.52
CA VAL A 576 23.00 0.51 12.65
C VAL A 576 23.32 1.77 13.44
N ALA A 577 24.60 2.02 13.68
CA ALA A 577 25.02 3.23 14.38
C ALA A 577 25.05 4.44 13.43
N LYS A 578 24.69 5.62 13.93
CA LYS A 578 24.95 6.88 13.21
C LYS A 578 26.46 7.15 13.13
N ALA A 579 26.89 7.84 12.09
CA ALA A 579 28.29 8.22 11.92
C ALA A 579 28.82 8.96 13.15
N GLY A 580 29.92 8.46 13.71
CA GLY A 580 30.57 9.02 14.89
C GLY A 580 29.98 8.62 16.25
N ALA A 581 28.96 7.77 16.29
CA ALA A 581 28.43 7.22 17.53
C ALA A 581 29.38 6.20 18.13
N ASP A 582 29.53 6.21 19.47
CA ASP A 582 30.27 5.21 20.24
C ASP A 582 29.42 3.95 20.40
N ALA A 583 29.78 2.88 19.70
CA ALA A 583 29.03 1.63 19.67
C ALA A 583 28.90 0.98 21.06
N ASP A 584 29.95 1.01 21.89
CA ASP A 584 29.94 0.41 23.22
C ASP A 584 29.04 1.17 24.20
N ALA A 585 29.04 2.51 24.12
CA ALA A 585 28.15 3.35 24.90
C ALA A 585 26.71 3.18 24.44
N LEU A 586 26.47 3.07 23.11
CA LEU A 586 25.16 2.89 22.53
C LEU A 586 24.56 1.50 22.87
N GLU A 587 25.37 0.44 22.87
CA GLU A 587 24.94 -0.89 23.30
C GLU A 587 24.42 -0.90 24.75
N LYS A 588 25.11 -0.23 25.66
CA LYS A 588 24.68 -0.09 27.05
C LYS A 588 23.36 0.68 27.13
N THR A 589 23.25 1.75 26.35
CA THR A 589 22.02 2.55 26.28
C THR A 589 20.86 1.70 25.76
N ILE A 590 21.02 0.98 24.65
CA ILE A 590 20.03 0.08 24.07
C ILE A 590 19.54 -0.95 25.12
N LYS A 591 20.46 -1.69 25.74
CA LYS A 591 20.13 -2.72 26.75
C LYS A 591 19.40 -2.12 27.96
N THR A 592 19.83 -0.93 28.39
CA THR A 592 19.21 -0.25 29.52
C THR A 592 17.81 0.22 29.17
N THR A 593 17.64 0.91 28.04
CA THR A 593 16.34 1.39 27.58
C THR A 593 15.35 0.24 27.41
N ILE A 594 15.74 -0.83 26.70
CA ILE A 594 14.86 -2.00 26.55
C ILE A 594 14.47 -2.60 27.89
N ARG A 595 15.41 -2.71 28.83
CA ARG A 595 15.13 -3.29 30.16
C ARG A 595 14.18 -2.44 30.97
N THR A 596 14.32 -1.11 30.92
CA THR A 596 13.54 -0.17 31.74
C THR A 596 12.19 0.14 31.12
N GLU A 597 12.13 0.30 29.79
CA GLU A 597 10.91 0.72 29.10
C GLU A 597 10.03 -0.47 28.69
N LEU A 598 10.58 -1.66 28.49
CA LEU A 598 9.84 -2.87 28.13
C LEU A 598 9.92 -3.92 29.27
N SER A 599 10.90 -4.80 29.21
CA SER A 599 11.15 -5.76 30.31
C SER A 599 12.52 -6.43 30.16
N PRO A 600 13.03 -7.11 31.21
CA PRO A 600 14.25 -7.91 31.11
C PRO A 600 14.21 -8.99 30.01
N ARG A 601 13.03 -9.49 29.64
CA ARG A 601 12.86 -10.51 28.60
C ARG A 601 13.02 -9.97 27.18
N HIS A 602 12.86 -8.68 27.00
CA HIS A 602 13.10 -7.99 25.73
C HIS A 602 14.58 -7.71 25.48
N VAL A 603 15.44 -7.80 26.51
CA VAL A 603 16.86 -7.53 26.32
C VAL A 603 17.45 -8.56 25.36
N PRO A 604 18.06 -8.15 24.24
CA PRO A 604 18.63 -9.07 23.27
C PRO A 604 19.84 -9.81 23.86
N ASP A 605 19.98 -11.08 23.48
CA ASP A 605 21.14 -11.89 23.84
C ASP A 605 22.38 -11.37 23.08
N PHE A 606 22.16 -10.98 21.82
CA PHE A 606 23.20 -10.45 20.95
C PHE A 606 22.76 -9.13 20.31
N ILE A 607 23.65 -8.16 20.27
CA ILE A 607 23.55 -6.96 19.43
C ILE A 607 24.59 -7.09 18.32
N VAL A 608 24.14 -7.10 17.08
CA VAL A 608 24.97 -7.26 15.88
C VAL A 608 25.00 -5.93 15.14
N TRP A 609 26.18 -5.31 15.11
CA TRP A 609 26.37 -4.07 14.36
C TRP A 609 26.49 -4.35 12.87
N THR A 610 25.65 -3.71 12.07
CA THR A 610 25.60 -3.89 10.62
C THR A 610 25.57 -2.55 9.90
N PRO A 611 26.01 -2.47 8.63
CA PRO A 611 25.96 -1.23 7.86
C PRO A 611 24.52 -0.82 7.53
N SER A 612 23.61 -1.79 7.37
CA SER A 612 22.19 -1.59 7.14
C SER A 612 21.37 -2.74 7.70
N VAL A 613 20.05 -2.56 7.79
CA VAL A 613 19.09 -3.66 8.01
C VAL A 613 18.25 -3.86 6.76
N PRO A 614 17.90 -5.11 6.39
CA PRO A 614 17.08 -5.38 5.21
C PRO A 614 15.70 -4.70 5.29
N ARG A 615 15.50 -3.69 4.42
CA ARG A 615 14.24 -2.97 4.25
C ARG A 615 13.84 -2.88 2.79
N THR A 616 12.55 -2.87 2.56
CA THR A 616 12.00 -2.50 1.25
C THR A 616 12.22 -1.01 0.99
N ALA A 617 12.15 -0.58 -0.27
CA ALA A 617 12.20 0.84 -0.67
C ALA A 617 11.19 1.73 0.08
N THR A 618 10.18 1.14 0.66
CA THR A 618 9.12 1.79 1.43
C THR A 618 9.34 1.78 2.92
N GLY A 619 10.52 1.31 3.35
CA GLY A 619 10.92 1.30 4.73
C GLY A 619 10.43 0.11 5.56
N LYS A 620 9.70 -0.87 4.97
CA LYS A 620 9.26 -2.06 5.69
C LYS A 620 10.45 -2.94 6.04
N ARG A 621 10.59 -3.29 7.32
CA ARG A 621 11.59 -4.26 7.82
C ARG A 621 11.24 -5.67 7.36
N LEU A 622 12.24 -6.47 7.02
CA LEU A 622 12.08 -7.84 6.50
C LEU A 622 12.56 -8.89 7.50
N GLU A 623 12.02 -8.87 8.73
CA GLU A 623 12.40 -9.75 9.83
C GLU A 623 12.24 -11.22 9.48
N ILE A 624 11.07 -11.61 9.00
CA ILE A 624 10.74 -13.02 8.67
C ILE A 624 11.59 -13.53 7.51
N PRO A 625 11.70 -12.83 6.37
CA PRO A 625 12.57 -13.25 5.28
C PRO A 625 14.02 -13.44 5.75
N LEU A 626 14.58 -12.47 6.48
CA LEU A 626 15.95 -12.56 6.97
C LEU A 626 16.14 -13.73 7.93
N LYS A 627 15.25 -13.90 8.92
CA LYS A 627 15.26 -15.04 9.84
C LYS A 627 15.32 -16.37 9.10
N ARG A 628 14.48 -16.55 8.09
CA ARG A 628 14.44 -17.79 7.28
C ARG A 628 15.70 -18.04 6.50
N VAL A 629 16.24 -16.99 5.85
CA VAL A 629 17.50 -17.12 5.12
C VAL A 629 18.62 -17.56 6.06
N VAL A 630 18.72 -16.95 7.26
CA VAL A 630 19.69 -17.33 8.28
C VAL A 630 19.50 -18.80 8.72
N GLN A 631 18.27 -19.24 8.99
CA GLN A 631 17.96 -20.61 9.38
C GLN A 631 18.34 -21.62 8.28
N PHE A 632 17.93 -21.37 7.02
CA PHE A 632 18.27 -22.25 5.90
C PHE A 632 19.77 -22.32 5.64
N THR A 633 20.47 -21.19 5.75
CA THR A 633 21.95 -21.16 5.62
C THR A 633 22.62 -22.05 6.69
N ARG A 634 22.17 -21.94 7.94
CA ARG A 634 22.70 -22.77 9.05
C ARG A 634 22.43 -24.27 8.86
N GLU A 635 21.27 -24.60 8.28
CA GLU A 635 20.88 -25.98 8.00
C GLU A 635 21.55 -26.54 6.72
N GLY A 636 22.35 -25.76 6.02
CA GLY A 636 22.98 -26.15 4.75
C GLY A 636 21.97 -26.40 3.62
N LYS A 637 20.76 -25.85 3.74
CA LYS A 637 19.71 -25.95 2.72
C LYS A 637 19.97 -24.98 1.58
N VAL A 638 19.59 -25.38 0.38
CA VAL A 638 19.57 -24.47 -0.77
C VAL A 638 18.50 -23.41 -0.51
N ILE A 639 18.92 -22.14 -0.48
CA ILE A 639 18.02 -21.01 -0.27
C ILE A 639 17.39 -20.67 -1.60
N ASP A 640 16.07 -20.78 -1.68
CA ASP A 640 15.34 -20.18 -2.79
C ASP A 640 15.49 -18.65 -2.70
N PRO A 641 16.05 -17.97 -3.71
CA PRO A 641 16.21 -16.52 -3.70
C PRO A 641 14.91 -15.74 -3.47
N SER A 642 13.75 -16.36 -3.71
CA SER A 642 12.44 -15.75 -3.46
C SER A 642 12.11 -15.60 -1.96
N VAL A 643 12.81 -16.32 -1.07
CA VAL A 643 12.62 -16.17 0.39
C VAL A 643 12.94 -14.75 0.86
N MET A 644 13.91 -14.09 0.22
CA MET A 644 14.20 -12.67 0.42
C MET A 644 14.57 -12.06 -0.92
N ASP A 645 13.60 -11.40 -1.54
CA ASP A 645 13.77 -10.74 -2.82
C ASP A 645 14.69 -9.52 -2.69
N ARG A 646 15.93 -9.66 -3.18
CA ARG A 646 16.92 -8.59 -3.12
C ARG A 646 16.59 -7.40 -4.00
N GLY A 647 15.77 -7.59 -5.04
CA GLY A 647 15.38 -6.54 -5.97
C GLY A 647 14.45 -5.48 -5.35
N VAL A 648 13.88 -5.74 -4.17
CA VAL A 648 13.03 -4.77 -3.46
C VAL A 648 13.76 -4.09 -2.28
N LEU A 649 15.05 -4.40 -2.08
CA LEU A 649 15.82 -3.90 -0.94
C LEU A 649 16.48 -2.56 -1.25
N VAL A 650 16.56 -1.70 -0.23
CA VAL A 650 17.32 -0.44 -0.31
C VAL A 650 18.82 -0.70 -0.42
N HIS A 651 19.32 -1.69 0.32
CA HIS A 651 20.75 -2.05 0.36
C HIS A 651 20.96 -3.54 0.08
N PRO A 652 20.77 -4.01 -1.17
CA PRO A 652 20.86 -5.42 -1.51
C PRO A 652 22.27 -6.00 -1.34
N ASP A 653 23.31 -5.18 -1.50
CA ASP A 653 24.71 -5.60 -1.42
C ASP A 653 25.16 -5.91 0.03
N ASP A 654 24.51 -5.34 1.04
CA ASP A 654 24.86 -5.56 2.45
C ASP A 654 24.33 -6.90 3.01
N VAL A 655 23.36 -7.49 2.33
CA VAL A 655 22.55 -8.62 2.84
C VAL A 655 23.41 -9.83 3.22
N ASP A 656 24.38 -10.22 2.39
CA ASP A 656 25.23 -11.37 2.66
C ASP A 656 26.10 -11.14 3.89
N GLY A 657 26.59 -9.92 4.07
CA GLY A 657 27.32 -9.49 5.25
C GLY A 657 26.46 -9.54 6.52
N VAL A 658 25.20 -9.09 6.42
CA VAL A 658 24.23 -9.15 7.52
C VAL A 658 23.92 -10.59 7.91
N ILE A 659 23.66 -11.47 6.94
CA ILE A 659 23.40 -12.90 7.18
C ILE A 659 24.60 -13.54 7.88
N ALA A 660 25.81 -13.33 7.37
CA ALA A 660 27.04 -13.88 7.96
C ALA A 660 27.26 -13.38 9.40
N ALA A 661 27.01 -12.10 9.66
CA ALA A 661 27.15 -11.51 11.00
C ALA A 661 26.14 -12.10 12.00
N VAL A 662 24.90 -12.34 11.58
CA VAL A 662 23.88 -13.00 12.43
C VAL A 662 24.27 -14.45 12.73
N ILE A 663 24.72 -15.20 11.71
CA ILE A 663 25.14 -16.60 11.89
C ILE A 663 26.33 -16.70 12.86
N ALA A 664 27.24 -15.77 12.79
CA ALA A 664 28.46 -15.79 13.64
C ALA A 664 28.17 -15.65 15.14
N VAL A 665 27.04 -15.06 15.54
CA VAL A 665 26.69 -14.90 16.97
C VAL A 665 25.71 -15.98 17.46
N LEU A 666 25.11 -16.73 16.58
CA LEU A 666 24.21 -17.82 16.95
C LEU A 666 25.01 -19.09 17.32
N PRO A 667 24.67 -19.78 18.43
CA PRO A 667 25.37 -20.97 18.91
C PRO A 667 25.29 -22.15 17.94
#